data_06e8f78e0a05a3532ce8b32cb708d1d1
#
_entry.id   06e8f78e0a05a3532ce8b32cb708d1d1
#
_cell.length_a   1.000
_cell.length_b   1.000
_cell.length_c   1.000
_cell.angle_alpha   90.00
_cell.angle_beta   90.00
_cell.angle_gamma   90.00
#
_symmetry.space_group_name_H-M   'P 1'
#
loop_
_entity.id
_entity.type
_entity.pdbx_description
1 polymer ?
#
loop_
_entity_poly.entity_id
_entity_poly.type
_entity_poly.pdbx_seq_one_letter_code
_entity_poly.pdbx_strand_id
1 'polypeptide(L)'
;MKNLFTLGLAAALLAGSLNGSAQQRPLASSYDLGSSQALTSHLRTQLATRASRLASPTITLQVAAAQAFTGKVNYRASLAKTGEYLVGELAGVAGGSFQLRLEEGRAEGYLLLRAARQAYQYSTDGQGNVRIAPVDINKVVCVDYNKPLGYREAPSTPSLKGATNATAATVSLQSLPGARGCVLLDVDGYALPAGTGWNNGNAYNAPSANMTDANVQAMWELVSEDYRPFSMNVTTDENVFNSYPKNMRMRCVVSPGSGSTIAPNAGGVAFLTSFKTNDDTPCWVFMSDPKYGGEAASHEVGHTLGLSHDGRLNPDEGYYDGQDNAGAWAPIMGAGYYKAVTHWSRGEYGRANNQEDDLAIMSGATYNVGYRPDDHSNGTSGATNLARSGSSLTGQGLVERTSDQDYFTFSTSGGPVSFTVNTVSRYGNLDIVARLFNSSGTSLGTYDTAGGGNLNVSFSTSLGAGTYYLQIDGTSSGNPATDGYSDYGSLGAFSISGSAPAPISSAGVATFYKDCNNGGTAVSLPVGDYTLASLQQRGILNDDISSLSVNSGYQVILYEDDNYTGNAVILTASNSCLVNVAATSGNWNDRASSLRVQASSSFSRQLEAEVANVNNGMTVEACAEGGQDMGYIDQGDYLVWNTLTIPVTGQYLLEYRVASGASGGTISADLNAGSIQLGTTSIPGTGGWQTWTTVSQTVSLNAGTYNFGVYAQTGGYNLNWVRISRAGAASLVASAAPEQPAAADLTRLELYPNPVADRLEVHATHSLANSQYRILDNWGRLVAAGATSGTINVAALQAGSYTLHLVTAGRGQFVKRFMK
;
A
#
# COMPACT_ATOMS: atom_id res chain seq x y z
N MET A 1 29.33 -88.04 -3.43
CA MET A 1 28.75 -88.74 -4.58
C MET A 1 27.60 -87.84 -5.05
N LYS A 2 27.77 -87.15 -6.17
CA LYS A 2 26.92 -87.26 -7.36
C LYS A 2 25.40 -86.92 -7.03
N ASN A 3 24.63 -86.02 -7.61
CA ASN A 3 24.52 -85.48 -9.00
C ASN A 3 23.56 -84.27 -8.87
N LEU A 4 23.74 -83.19 -9.54
CA LEU A 4 23.22 -82.70 -10.85
C LEU A 4 21.73 -83.07 -11.18
N PHE A 5 20.90 -82.04 -11.38
CA PHE A 5 20.06 -81.80 -12.59
C PHE A 5 19.07 -80.61 -12.31
N THR A 6 19.20 -79.60 -12.98
CA THR A 6 18.57 -78.88 -14.16
C THR A 6 17.12 -78.42 -14.05
N LEU A 7 17.01 -77.16 -14.39
CA LEU A 7 15.94 -76.39 -15.09
C LEU A 7 14.47 -76.63 -14.88
N GLY A 8 13.75 -75.55 -14.67
CA GLY A 8 12.31 -75.41 -14.89
C GLY A 8 11.84 -73.96 -14.72
N LEU A 9 11.68 -73.31 -15.85
CA LEU A 9 11.06 -71.97 -15.99
C LEU A 9 9.56 -72.05 -15.75
N ALA A 10 8.97 -71.29 -14.87
CA ALA A 10 7.55 -70.98 -14.87
C ALA A 10 7.30 -69.55 -14.35
N ALA A 11 6.84 -68.72 -15.25
CA ALA A 11 6.34 -67.38 -14.92
C ALA A 11 4.96 -67.46 -14.24
N ALA A 12 4.81 -66.84 -13.09
CA ALA A 12 3.50 -66.57 -12.48
C ALA A 12 3.42 -65.09 -12.15
N LEU A 13 2.56 -64.36 -12.90
CA LEU A 13 2.11 -63.01 -12.52
C LEU A 13 1.31 -63.09 -11.22
N LEU A 14 1.76 -62.38 -10.21
CA LEU A 14 0.95 -62.03 -9.05
C LEU A 14 1.04 -60.53 -8.93
N ALA A 15 -0.07 -59.86 -9.28
CA ALA A 15 -0.32 -58.51 -8.91
C ALA A 15 -0.49 -58.41 -7.39
N GLY A 16 0.50 -57.90 -6.67
CA GLY A 16 0.46 -57.58 -5.27
C GLY A 16 0.62 -56.08 -5.12
N SER A 17 -0.38 -55.45 -4.58
CA SER A 17 -0.38 -54.06 -4.17
C SER A 17 0.73 -53.85 -3.12
N LEU A 18 1.77 -53.16 -3.52
CA LEU A 18 2.83 -52.71 -2.63
C LEU A 18 2.43 -51.32 -2.10
N ASN A 19 1.74 -51.32 -0.95
CA ASN A 19 1.80 -50.21 -0.01
C ASN A 19 3.16 -50.31 0.70
N GLY A 20 4.16 -49.65 0.12
CA GLY A 20 5.49 -49.49 0.72
C GLY A 20 5.62 -48.12 1.29
N SER A 21 5.49 -47.99 2.61
CA SER A 21 6.05 -46.87 3.33
C SER A 21 7.51 -46.70 2.89
N ALA A 22 7.84 -45.54 2.30
CA ALA A 22 9.20 -45.15 1.94
C ALA A 22 9.98 -44.92 3.26
N GLN A 23 10.60 -45.98 3.77
CA GLN A 23 11.69 -45.82 4.74
C GLN A 23 12.77 -44.98 4.05
N GLN A 24 13.02 -43.77 4.57
CA GLN A 24 14.20 -42.99 4.23
C GLN A 24 15.42 -43.91 4.36
N ARG A 25 16.02 -44.29 3.23
CA ARG A 25 17.31 -44.93 3.23
C ARG A 25 18.29 -44.00 3.94
N PRO A 26 19.14 -44.49 4.87
CA PRO A 26 20.17 -43.65 5.44
C PRO A 26 21.00 -43.04 4.31
N LEU A 27 21.16 -41.72 4.32
CA LEU A 27 22.04 -41.01 3.41
C LEU A 27 23.40 -41.71 3.41
N ALA A 28 23.89 -42.12 2.23
CA ALA A 28 25.17 -42.78 2.08
C ALA A 28 26.27 -41.95 2.76
N SER A 29 27.24 -42.63 3.39
CA SER A 29 28.33 -41.94 4.08
C SER A 29 29.15 -41.09 3.05
N SER A 30 29.65 -39.94 3.52
CA SER A 30 30.55 -39.11 2.72
C SER A 30 31.73 -39.93 2.17
N TYR A 31 32.13 -39.63 0.94
CA TYR A 31 33.28 -40.30 0.29
C TYR A 31 34.45 -39.28 0.22
N ASP A 32 35.63 -39.75 0.66
CA ASP A 32 36.86 -38.97 0.65
C ASP A 32 37.51 -39.00 -0.72
N LEU A 33 37.79 -37.85 -1.31
CA LEU A 33 38.43 -37.68 -2.60
C LEU A 33 39.94 -37.35 -2.53
N GLY A 34 40.48 -37.30 -1.31
CA GLY A 34 41.86 -36.92 -1.05
C GLY A 34 42.06 -35.40 -1.03
N SER A 35 43.31 -34.96 -1.17
CA SER A 35 43.59 -33.52 -1.09
C SER A 35 43.02 -32.74 -2.28
N SER A 36 42.59 -31.47 -2.02
CA SER A 36 42.10 -30.55 -3.07
C SER A 36 43.11 -30.34 -4.19
N GLN A 37 44.42 -30.36 -3.88
CA GLN A 37 45.47 -30.26 -4.85
C GLN A 37 45.53 -31.50 -5.77
N ALA A 38 45.38 -32.70 -5.23
CA ALA A 38 45.36 -33.97 -6.00
C ALA A 38 44.13 -34.01 -6.91
N LEU A 39 42.96 -33.70 -6.39
CA LEU A 39 41.70 -33.62 -7.16
C LEU A 39 41.81 -32.61 -8.30
N THR A 40 42.27 -31.38 -7.99
CA THR A 40 42.45 -30.32 -9.01
C THR A 40 43.42 -30.73 -10.10
N SER A 41 44.55 -31.34 -9.73
CA SER A 41 45.55 -31.83 -10.69
C SER A 41 44.99 -32.95 -11.56
N HIS A 42 44.23 -33.86 -10.99
CA HIS A 42 43.57 -34.96 -11.70
C HIS A 42 42.53 -34.42 -12.71
N LEU A 43 41.68 -33.53 -12.32
CA LEU A 43 40.69 -32.92 -13.22
C LEU A 43 41.35 -32.09 -14.32
N ARG A 44 42.40 -31.35 -14.03
CA ARG A 44 43.19 -30.61 -15.04
C ARG A 44 43.83 -31.53 -16.09
N THR A 45 44.33 -32.67 -15.65
CA THR A 45 44.89 -33.67 -16.58
C THR A 45 43.82 -34.19 -17.54
N GLN A 46 42.62 -34.46 -17.02
CA GLN A 46 41.48 -34.86 -17.85
C GLN A 46 41.04 -33.74 -18.83
N LEU A 47 40.99 -32.50 -18.36
CA LEU A 47 40.64 -31.32 -19.18
C LEU A 47 41.68 -31.06 -20.32
N ALA A 48 42.93 -31.44 -20.12
CA ALA A 48 43.99 -31.30 -21.13
C ALA A 48 43.91 -32.38 -22.22
N THR A 49 43.26 -33.52 -21.92
CA THR A 49 43.15 -34.66 -22.83
C THR A 49 41.91 -34.48 -23.73
N ARG A 50 42.07 -33.82 -24.89
CA ARG A 50 40.96 -33.64 -25.85
C ARG A 50 40.99 -34.76 -26.91
N ALA A 51 39.87 -35.44 -27.11
CA ALA A 51 39.69 -36.40 -28.20
C ALA A 51 39.60 -35.75 -29.61
N SER A 52 39.14 -34.49 -29.67
CA SER A 52 39.15 -33.66 -30.88
C SER A 52 39.02 -32.16 -30.54
N ARG A 53 39.35 -31.27 -31.49
CA ARG A 53 39.17 -29.81 -31.33
C ARG A 53 37.71 -29.38 -31.21
N LEU A 54 36.75 -30.21 -31.61
CA LEU A 54 35.28 -29.93 -31.62
C LEU A 54 34.55 -30.56 -30.44
N ALA A 55 35.17 -31.48 -29.67
CA ALA A 55 34.50 -32.10 -28.52
C ALA A 55 34.70 -31.28 -27.26
N SER A 56 33.59 -31.08 -26.49
CA SER A 56 33.68 -30.54 -25.15
C SER A 56 34.57 -31.44 -24.28
N PRO A 57 35.45 -30.87 -23.44
CA PRO A 57 36.26 -31.65 -22.53
C PRO A 57 35.39 -32.38 -21.52
N THR A 58 35.78 -33.58 -21.15
CA THR A 58 35.08 -34.39 -20.15
C THR A 58 35.92 -34.61 -18.91
N ILE A 59 35.27 -34.73 -17.77
CA ILE A 59 35.88 -35.03 -16.48
C ILE A 59 35.12 -36.16 -15.80
N THR A 60 35.81 -36.90 -14.94
CA THR A 60 35.22 -37.94 -14.11
C THR A 60 34.90 -37.38 -12.74
N LEU A 61 33.61 -37.42 -12.36
CA LEU A 61 33.07 -36.93 -11.09
C LEU A 61 32.73 -38.11 -10.20
N GLN A 62 33.70 -38.47 -9.33
CA GLN A 62 33.52 -39.57 -8.37
C GLN A 62 32.60 -39.18 -7.26
N VAL A 63 31.61 -40.00 -6.92
CA VAL A 63 30.64 -39.78 -5.81
C VAL A 63 30.69 -40.87 -4.75
N ALA A 64 31.22 -42.02 -5.07
CA ALA A 64 31.49 -43.15 -4.14
C ALA A 64 32.60 -44.01 -4.72
N ALA A 65 33.15 -44.99 -3.98
CA ALA A 65 34.23 -45.86 -4.37
C ALA A 65 33.99 -46.59 -5.71
N ALA A 66 32.75 -46.98 -5.99
CA ALA A 66 32.34 -47.67 -7.20
C ALA A 66 31.36 -46.88 -8.08
N GLN A 67 31.19 -45.59 -7.83
CA GLN A 67 30.24 -44.77 -8.56
C GLN A 67 30.86 -43.42 -9.00
N ALA A 68 30.85 -43.19 -10.30
CA ALA A 68 31.29 -41.95 -10.88
C ALA A 68 30.40 -41.56 -12.06
N PHE A 69 30.36 -40.28 -12.35
CA PHE A 69 29.67 -39.71 -13.52
C PHE A 69 30.67 -39.07 -14.48
N THR A 70 30.35 -39.11 -15.75
CA THR A 70 31.13 -38.38 -16.76
C THR A 70 30.52 -36.98 -16.88
N GLY A 71 31.25 -35.95 -16.49
CA GLY A 71 30.87 -34.55 -16.66
C GLY A 71 31.39 -34.00 -17.98
N LYS A 72 30.52 -33.52 -18.86
CA LYS A 72 30.87 -32.76 -20.05
C LYS A 72 30.94 -31.29 -19.66
N VAL A 73 32.10 -30.66 -19.78
CA VAL A 73 32.33 -29.27 -19.42
C VAL A 73 31.87 -28.37 -20.54
N ASN A 74 30.82 -27.57 -20.26
CA ASN A 74 30.25 -26.60 -21.18
C ASN A 74 30.84 -25.21 -20.97
N TYR A 75 31.22 -24.89 -19.72
CA TYR A 75 31.85 -23.61 -19.37
C TYR A 75 33.07 -23.84 -18.46
N ARG A 76 34.13 -23.10 -18.74
CA ARG A 76 35.38 -23.09 -17.94
C ARG A 76 35.88 -21.66 -17.85
N ALA A 77 36.14 -21.19 -16.65
CA ALA A 77 36.77 -19.90 -16.40
C ALA A 77 37.97 -20.06 -15.47
N SER A 78 38.99 -19.25 -15.67
CA SER A 78 40.09 -19.11 -14.71
C SER A 78 39.65 -18.16 -13.59
N LEU A 79 39.88 -18.61 -12.36
CA LEU A 79 39.73 -17.75 -11.16
C LEU A 79 41.09 -17.14 -10.80
N ALA A 80 41.08 -16.16 -9.93
CA ALA A 80 42.30 -15.47 -9.48
C ALA A 80 43.37 -16.46 -9.06
N LYS A 81 44.67 -16.19 -9.42
CA LYS A 81 45.85 -17.04 -9.22
C LYS A 81 45.77 -18.32 -10.02
N THR A 82 45.47 -19.46 -9.44
CA THR A 82 45.50 -20.79 -10.04
C THR A 82 44.15 -21.49 -10.01
N GLY A 83 43.09 -20.80 -9.69
CA GLY A 83 41.76 -21.35 -9.55
C GLY A 83 41.03 -21.56 -10.89
N GLU A 84 40.04 -22.44 -10.91
CA GLU A 84 39.18 -22.75 -12.04
C GLU A 84 37.74 -22.91 -11.62
N TYR A 85 36.81 -22.45 -12.43
CA TYR A 85 35.37 -22.68 -12.29
C TYR A 85 34.89 -23.50 -13.50
N LEU A 86 34.24 -24.62 -13.23
CA LEU A 86 33.75 -25.58 -14.21
C LEU A 86 32.27 -25.77 -14.05
N VAL A 87 31.51 -25.64 -15.15
CA VAL A 87 30.08 -25.95 -15.20
C VAL A 87 29.77 -26.81 -16.40
N GLY A 88 28.87 -27.78 -16.24
CA GLY A 88 28.51 -28.65 -17.33
C GLY A 88 27.36 -29.61 -17.01
N GLU A 89 27.16 -30.55 -17.94
CA GLU A 89 26.15 -31.58 -17.88
C GLU A 89 26.72 -32.94 -17.56
N LEU A 90 25.94 -33.86 -17.02
CA LEU A 90 26.33 -35.25 -16.80
C LEU A 90 25.94 -36.09 -18.00
N ALA A 91 26.93 -36.68 -18.67
CA ALA A 91 26.69 -37.48 -19.84
C ALA A 91 25.79 -38.70 -19.53
N GLY A 92 24.73 -38.88 -20.30
CA GLY A 92 23.78 -39.99 -20.15
C GLY A 92 22.83 -39.86 -18.94
N VAL A 93 22.80 -38.73 -18.25
CA VAL A 93 21.92 -38.47 -17.11
C VAL A 93 20.94 -37.33 -17.45
N ALA A 94 19.67 -37.66 -17.64
CA ALA A 94 18.66 -36.67 -17.93
C ALA A 94 18.53 -35.63 -16.77
N GLY A 95 18.66 -34.34 -17.10
CA GLY A 95 18.68 -33.26 -16.13
C GLY A 95 19.87 -33.27 -15.15
N GLY A 96 20.92 -34.02 -15.47
CA GLY A 96 22.14 -34.05 -14.67
C GLY A 96 23.08 -32.90 -14.99
N SER A 97 23.52 -32.17 -13.97
CA SER A 97 24.45 -31.05 -14.12
C SER A 97 25.45 -31.02 -12.98
N PHE A 98 26.54 -30.27 -13.17
CA PHE A 98 27.51 -30.03 -12.13
C PHE A 98 28.07 -28.61 -12.22
N GLN A 99 28.50 -28.10 -11.08
CA GLN A 99 29.30 -26.90 -10.95
C GLN A 99 30.40 -27.12 -9.92
N LEU A 100 31.65 -26.80 -10.25
CA LEU A 100 32.82 -26.98 -9.40
C LEU A 100 33.66 -25.71 -9.38
N ARG A 101 34.02 -25.27 -8.20
CA ARG A 101 35.01 -24.23 -7.96
C ARG A 101 36.26 -24.86 -7.36
N LEU A 102 37.37 -24.79 -8.10
CA LEU A 102 38.65 -25.35 -7.71
C LEU A 102 39.61 -24.20 -7.45
N GLU A 103 40.02 -24.01 -6.22
CA GLU A 103 40.99 -23.01 -5.80
C GLU A 103 42.18 -23.69 -5.11
N GLU A 104 43.26 -22.95 -4.84
CA GLU A 104 44.38 -23.48 -4.09
C GLU A 104 43.92 -23.87 -2.67
N GLY A 105 44.07 -25.18 -2.36
CA GLY A 105 43.65 -25.74 -1.09
C GLY A 105 42.13 -25.95 -0.90
N ARG A 106 41.29 -25.68 -1.93
CA ARG A 106 39.85 -25.77 -1.82
C ARG A 106 39.18 -26.29 -3.08
N ALA A 107 38.26 -27.22 -2.94
CA ALA A 107 37.36 -27.64 -4.02
C ALA A 107 35.94 -27.70 -3.45
N GLU A 108 35.01 -27.00 -4.10
CA GLU A 108 33.61 -26.88 -3.66
C GLU A 108 32.70 -26.96 -4.88
N GLY A 109 31.45 -27.32 -4.65
CA GLY A 109 30.43 -27.33 -5.68
C GLY A 109 29.41 -28.43 -5.50
N TYR A 110 28.60 -28.62 -6.53
CA TYR A 110 27.49 -29.56 -6.51
C TYR A 110 27.41 -30.37 -7.76
N LEU A 111 26.86 -31.58 -7.62
CA LEU A 111 26.43 -32.46 -8.71
C LEU A 111 24.94 -32.71 -8.48
N LEU A 112 24.13 -32.36 -9.48
CA LEU A 112 22.69 -32.40 -9.42
C LEU A 112 22.13 -33.47 -10.33
N LEU A 113 21.29 -34.34 -9.83
CA LEU A 113 20.55 -35.38 -10.54
C LEU A 113 19.04 -35.06 -10.43
N ARG A 114 18.58 -34.01 -11.11
CA ARG A 114 17.22 -33.46 -10.93
C ARG A 114 16.15 -34.53 -11.13
N ALA A 115 16.23 -35.33 -12.17
CA ALA A 115 15.26 -36.39 -12.44
C ALA A 115 15.21 -37.48 -11.36
N ALA A 116 16.34 -37.74 -10.68
CA ALA A 116 16.42 -38.67 -9.56
C ALA A 116 16.21 -38.01 -8.20
N ARG A 117 15.96 -36.68 -8.13
CA ARG A 117 15.84 -35.89 -6.90
C ARG A 117 17.02 -36.10 -5.94
N GLN A 118 18.24 -36.15 -6.46
CA GLN A 118 19.47 -36.37 -5.71
C GLN A 118 20.48 -35.28 -6.00
N ALA A 119 21.22 -34.89 -5.00
CA ALA A 119 22.36 -34.02 -5.15
C ALA A 119 23.56 -34.53 -4.34
N TYR A 120 24.75 -34.12 -4.76
CA TYR A 120 25.99 -34.35 -4.03
C TYR A 120 26.71 -33.02 -3.88
N GLN A 121 27.27 -32.79 -2.68
CA GLN A 121 28.04 -31.60 -2.38
C GLN A 121 29.53 -31.93 -2.25
N TYR A 122 30.38 -31.21 -2.96
CA TYR A 122 31.80 -31.18 -2.73
C TYR A 122 32.14 -30.14 -1.67
N SER A 123 32.87 -30.52 -0.66
CA SER A 123 33.32 -29.63 0.41
C SER A 123 34.79 -29.96 0.77
N THR A 124 35.52 -28.93 1.23
CA THR A 124 36.91 -29.07 1.67
C THR A 124 36.99 -28.84 3.16
N ASP A 125 37.61 -29.78 3.90
CA ASP A 125 37.84 -29.63 5.34
C ASP A 125 39.00 -28.67 5.68
N GLY A 126 39.18 -28.38 6.97
CA GLY A 126 40.24 -27.50 7.46
C GLY A 126 41.69 -28.00 7.18
N GLN A 127 41.89 -29.28 6.75
CA GLN A 127 43.14 -29.85 6.37
C GLN A 127 43.35 -29.85 4.83
N GLY A 128 42.37 -29.37 4.06
CA GLY A 128 42.46 -29.33 2.61
C GLY A 128 42.03 -30.63 1.93
N ASN A 129 41.40 -31.57 2.64
CA ASN A 129 40.85 -32.80 2.03
C ASN A 129 39.45 -32.53 1.51
N VAL A 130 39.18 -33.03 0.31
CA VAL A 130 37.88 -32.88 -0.36
C VAL A 130 37.03 -34.12 -0.08
N ARG A 131 35.80 -33.84 0.35
CA ARG A 131 34.76 -34.84 0.54
C ARG A 131 33.59 -34.56 -0.37
N ILE A 132 32.96 -35.61 -0.85
CA ILE A 132 31.65 -35.53 -1.48
C ILE A 132 30.63 -36.26 -0.61
N ALA A 133 29.52 -35.65 -0.39
CA ALA A 133 28.42 -36.20 0.39
C ALA A 133 27.10 -36.04 -0.36
N PRO A 134 26.19 -37.01 -0.25
CA PRO A 134 24.85 -36.83 -0.73
C PRO A 134 24.17 -35.76 0.15
N VAL A 135 23.43 -34.87 -0.46
CA VAL A 135 22.62 -33.84 0.18
C VAL A 135 21.23 -33.89 -0.39
N ASP A 136 20.26 -33.43 0.39
CA ASP A 136 18.92 -33.23 -0.11
C ASP A 136 18.96 -32.18 -1.24
N ILE A 137 18.43 -32.52 -2.41
CA ILE A 137 18.46 -31.63 -3.57
C ILE A 137 17.74 -30.29 -3.27
N ASN A 138 16.68 -30.32 -2.44
CA ASN A 138 15.92 -29.13 -2.06
C ASN A 138 16.70 -28.18 -1.13
N LYS A 139 17.86 -28.64 -0.58
CA LYS A 139 18.82 -27.77 0.13
C LYS A 139 19.86 -27.11 -0.79
N VAL A 140 19.79 -27.38 -2.07
CA VAL A 140 20.71 -26.82 -3.08
C VAL A 140 19.98 -26.02 -4.12
N VAL A 141 18.90 -26.58 -4.65
CA VAL A 141 18.10 -25.97 -5.71
C VAL A 141 16.64 -26.40 -5.55
N CYS A 142 15.73 -25.44 -5.65
CA CYS A 142 14.29 -25.73 -5.72
C CYS A 142 14.00 -26.41 -7.07
N VAL A 143 13.45 -27.62 -7.07
CA VAL A 143 13.15 -28.37 -8.31
C VAL A 143 11.69 -28.77 -8.44
N ASP A 144 10.89 -28.56 -7.41
CA ASP A 144 9.57 -29.17 -7.24
C ASP A 144 8.43 -28.14 -7.11
N TYR A 145 8.72 -26.84 -7.15
CA TYR A 145 7.69 -25.81 -7.08
C TYR A 145 6.90 -25.78 -8.38
N ASN A 146 5.86 -26.61 -8.44
CA ASN A 146 5.08 -26.82 -9.66
C ASN A 146 4.12 -25.65 -9.92
N LYS A 147 3.75 -25.48 -11.19
CA LYS A 147 2.67 -24.55 -11.57
C LYS A 147 1.36 -24.95 -10.92
N PRO A 148 0.46 -23.97 -10.63
CA PRO A 148 -0.88 -24.25 -10.12
C PRO A 148 -1.62 -25.26 -10.98
N LEU A 149 -2.41 -26.12 -10.38
CA LEU A 149 -3.18 -27.14 -11.12
C LEU A 149 -4.12 -26.47 -12.13
N GLY A 150 -3.97 -26.87 -13.40
CA GLY A 150 -4.77 -26.30 -14.49
C GLY A 150 -4.30 -24.92 -14.98
N TYR A 151 -3.19 -24.40 -14.47
CA TYR A 151 -2.62 -23.14 -14.96
C TYR A 151 -2.36 -23.20 -16.48
N ARG A 152 -2.82 -22.19 -17.18
CA ARG A 152 -2.54 -21.95 -18.58
C ARG A 152 -2.05 -20.51 -18.72
N GLU A 153 -0.92 -20.35 -19.39
CA GLU A 153 -0.41 -19.03 -19.74
C GLU A 153 -1.46 -18.30 -20.59
N ALA A 154 -1.74 -17.04 -20.25
CA ALA A 154 -2.60 -16.22 -21.08
C ALA A 154 -2.05 -16.17 -22.50
N PRO A 155 -2.90 -16.22 -23.58
CA PRO A 155 -2.41 -16.10 -24.94
C PRO A 155 -1.63 -14.80 -25.08
N SER A 156 -0.32 -14.90 -25.32
CA SER A 156 0.48 -13.74 -25.67
C SER A 156 -0.09 -13.15 -26.96
N THR A 157 -0.45 -11.87 -26.97
CA THR A 157 -0.73 -11.16 -28.22
C THR A 157 0.48 -11.35 -29.12
N PRO A 158 0.32 -11.84 -30.37
CA PRO A 158 1.45 -12.06 -31.24
C PRO A 158 2.21 -10.75 -31.42
N SER A 159 3.39 -10.64 -30.85
CA SER A 159 4.33 -9.58 -31.21
C SER A 159 4.66 -9.80 -32.66
N LEU A 160 4.37 -8.81 -33.50
CA LEU A 160 4.78 -8.83 -34.91
C LEU A 160 6.28 -9.11 -34.98
N LYS A 161 6.63 -10.28 -35.52
CA LYS A 161 8.01 -10.65 -35.76
C LYS A 161 8.69 -9.54 -36.56
N GLY A 162 9.59 -8.79 -35.92
CA GLY A 162 10.37 -7.77 -36.59
C GLY A 162 10.92 -6.63 -35.75
N ALA A 163 10.62 -6.57 -34.48
CA ALA A 163 11.23 -5.57 -33.59
C ALA A 163 12.31 -6.22 -32.72
N THR A 164 13.55 -5.90 -33.00
CA THR A 164 14.73 -6.17 -32.17
C THR A 164 14.80 -5.22 -30.95
N ASN A 165 13.68 -4.90 -30.38
CA ASN A 165 13.55 -4.26 -29.08
C ASN A 165 12.27 -4.81 -28.46
N ALA A 166 12.38 -5.73 -27.52
CA ALA A 166 11.37 -5.90 -26.52
C ALA A 166 11.09 -4.48 -25.97
N THR A 167 9.85 -4.04 -26.00
CA THR A 167 9.47 -2.84 -25.28
C THR A 167 9.75 -3.18 -23.83
N ALA A 168 10.83 -2.61 -23.27
CA ALA A 168 11.12 -2.67 -21.86
C ALA A 168 9.83 -2.27 -21.12
N ALA A 169 9.54 -2.91 -20.00
CA ALA A 169 8.44 -2.50 -19.14
C ALA A 169 8.61 -0.99 -18.90
N THR A 170 7.62 -0.21 -19.30
CA THR A 170 7.72 1.25 -19.24
C THR A 170 7.59 1.77 -17.80
N VAL A 171 7.25 0.88 -16.86
CA VAL A 171 7.01 1.24 -15.46
C VAL A 171 8.26 0.96 -14.63
N SER A 172 8.95 2.02 -14.22
CA SER A 172 10.03 1.97 -13.23
C SER A 172 9.44 2.06 -11.82
N LEU A 173 9.39 0.94 -11.12
CA LEU A 173 8.83 0.81 -9.77
C LEU A 173 9.94 0.54 -8.75
N GLN A 174 9.78 1.08 -7.54
CA GLN A 174 10.67 0.85 -6.42
C GLN A 174 9.88 0.84 -5.11
N SER A 175 10.02 -0.20 -4.30
CA SER A 175 9.31 -0.31 -3.01
C SER A 175 10.02 0.42 -1.87
N LEU A 176 11.35 0.52 -1.90
CA LEU A 176 12.18 1.19 -0.89
C LEU A 176 13.50 1.68 -1.49
N PRO A 177 13.51 2.84 -2.15
CA PRO A 177 14.76 3.41 -2.67
C PRO A 177 15.82 3.59 -1.56
N GLY A 178 17.04 3.12 -1.81
CA GLY A 178 18.14 3.22 -0.84
C GLY A 178 18.15 2.12 0.24
N ALA A 179 17.30 1.09 0.13
CA ALA A 179 17.37 -0.11 0.97
C ALA A 179 18.72 -0.79 0.90
N ARG A 180 19.01 -1.68 1.85
CA ARG A 180 20.27 -2.44 1.87
C ARG A 180 20.34 -3.49 0.79
N GLY A 181 19.23 -4.21 0.54
CA GLY A 181 19.11 -5.24 -0.49
C GLY A 181 18.21 -4.80 -1.64
N CYS A 182 18.32 -5.48 -2.77
CA CYS A 182 17.53 -5.21 -3.97
C CYS A 182 17.07 -6.50 -4.64
N VAL A 183 15.80 -6.55 -5.03
CA VAL A 183 15.24 -7.59 -5.91
C VAL A 183 14.76 -6.93 -7.19
N LEU A 184 15.22 -7.40 -8.34
CA LEU A 184 14.70 -7.01 -9.65
C LEU A 184 13.67 -8.03 -10.12
N LEU A 185 12.46 -7.59 -10.40
CA LEU A 185 11.50 -8.35 -11.19
C LEU A 185 11.77 -8.07 -12.66
N ASP A 186 12.54 -8.95 -13.29
CA ASP A 186 12.97 -8.86 -14.69
C ASP A 186 11.92 -9.51 -15.58
N VAL A 187 11.06 -8.70 -16.21
CA VAL A 187 9.91 -9.16 -17.02
C VAL A 187 10.11 -8.96 -18.52
N ASP A 188 11.15 -8.24 -18.92
CA ASP A 188 11.37 -7.82 -20.31
C ASP A 188 12.32 -8.73 -21.10
N GLY A 189 12.85 -9.76 -20.44
CA GLY A 189 13.73 -10.77 -21.00
C GLY A 189 15.18 -10.60 -20.58
N TYR A 190 15.91 -11.71 -20.48
CA TYR A 190 17.24 -11.75 -19.90
C TYR A 190 18.23 -12.55 -20.72
N ALA A 191 19.38 -11.95 -21.01
CA ALA A 191 20.52 -12.65 -21.61
C ALA A 191 21.35 -13.33 -20.51
N LEU A 192 21.00 -14.59 -20.18
CA LEU A 192 21.75 -15.39 -19.21
C LEU A 192 23.17 -15.63 -19.73
N PRO A 193 24.20 -15.18 -19.01
CA PRO A 193 25.58 -15.44 -19.41
C PRO A 193 25.94 -16.91 -19.25
N ALA A 194 26.94 -17.37 -20.02
CA ALA A 194 27.54 -18.66 -19.79
C ALA A 194 28.26 -18.73 -18.43
N GLY A 195 28.28 -19.91 -17.82
CA GLY A 195 28.97 -20.15 -16.57
C GLY A 195 28.11 -20.09 -15.32
N THR A 196 26.81 -19.80 -15.45
CA THR A 196 25.88 -19.97 -14.33
C THR A 196 25.55 -21.44 -14.11
N GLY A 197 24.94 -21.77 -12.95
CA GLY A 197 24.43 -23.13 -12.70
C GLY A 197 23.24 -23.52 -13.58
N TRP A 198 22.66 -22.56 -14.31
CA TRP A 198 21.51 -22.76 -15.20
C TRP A 198 21.96 -23.20 -16.61
N ASN A 199 21.05 -23.84 -17.36
CA ASN A 199 21.25 -24.30 -18.72
C ASN A 199 22.58 -25.06 -18.91
N ASN A 200 22.98 -25.82 -17.87
CA ASN A 200 24.22 -26.58 -17.83
C ASN A 200 25.48 -25.74 -18.13
N GLY A 201 25.49 -24.50 -17.76
CA GLY A 201 26.57 -23.53 -17.94
C GLY A 201 26.64 -22.89 -19.33
N ASN A 202 25.67 -23.15 -20.20
CA ASN A 202 25.57 -22.48 -21.49
C ASN A 202 24.79 -21.14 -21.38
N ALA A 203 25.17 -20.18 -22.21
CA ALA A 203 24.40 -18.95 -22.36
C ALA A 203 22.98 -19.24 -22.89
N TYR A 204 22.03 -18.44 -22.52
CA TYR A 204 20.64 -18.56 -22.94
C TYR A 204 19.94 -17.18 -23.00
N ASN A 205 19.16 -16.94 -24.05
CA ASN A 205 18.37 -15.72 -24.17
C ASN A 205 16.93 -16.04 -23.76
N ALA A 206 16.56 -15.63 -22.56
CA ALA A 206 15.21 -15.77 -22.05
C ALA A 206 14.28 -14.75 -22.71
N PRO A 207 13.13 -15.18 -23.25
CA PRO A 207 12.15 -14.26 -23.82
C PRO A 207 11.46 -13.43 -22.71
N SER A 208 10.98 -12.25 -23.09
CA SER A 208 10.11 -11.41 -22.25
C SER A 208 8.85 -12.17 -21.79
N ALA A 209 8.36 -11.82 -20.62
CA ALA A 209 7.08 -12.30 -20.10
C ALA A 209 5.87 -11.73 -20.86
N ASN A 210 6.04 -10.67 -21.67
CA ASN A 210 4.98 -9.96 -22.41
C ASN A 210 3.82 -9.50 -21.50
N MET A 211 4.14 -9.07 -20.30
CA MET A 211 3.16 -8.53 -19.36
C MET A 211 2.79 -7.10 -19.70
N THR A 212 1.54 -6.72 -19.42
CA THR A 212 1.12 -5.30 -19.44
C THR A 212 1.66 -4.57 -18.23
N ASP A 213 1.84 -3.25 -18.31
CA ASP A 213 2.30 -2.42 -17.18
C ASP A 213 1.42 -2.63 -15.93
N ALA A 214 0.11 -2.78 -16.10
CA ALA A 214 -0.81 -3.05 -14.98
C ALA A 214 -0.55 -4.42 -14.32
N ASN A 215 -0.20 -5.44 -15.10
CA ASN A 215 0.15 -6.75 -14.56
C ASN A 215 1.53 -6.75 -13.90
N VAL A 216 2.49 -6.03 -14.47
CA VAL A 216 3.81 -5.82 -13.83
C VAL A 216 3.64 -5.11 -12.50
N GLN A 217 2.85 -4.05 -12.45
CA GLN A 217 2.55 -3.34 -11.21
C GLN A 217 1.87 -4.26 -10.18
N ALA A 218 0.89 -5.07 -10.59
CA ALA A 218 0.19 -5.97 -9.68
C ALA A 218 1.11 -7.07 -9.12
N MET A 219 2.00 -7.64 -9.92
CA MET A 219 3.03 -8.58 -9.46
C MET A 219 4.02 -7.90 -8.51
N TRP A 220 4.47 -6.70 -8.86
CA TRP A 220 5.37 -5.91 -8.03
C TRP A 220 4.73 -5.53 -6.68
N GLU A 221 3.45 -5.18 -6.64
CA GLU A 221 2.73 -4.88 -5.39
C GLU A 221 2.73 -6.08 -4.44
N LEU A 222 2.48 -7.29 -4.97
CA LEU A 222 2.53 -8.52 -4.17
C LEU A 222 3.91 -8.75 -3.58
N VAL A 223 4.94 -8.84 -4.43
CA VAL A 223 6.31 -9.11 -3.98
C VAL A 223 6.83 -8.00 -3.07
N SER A 224 6.44 -6.75 -3.35
CA SER A 224 6.81 -5.61 -2.50
C SER A 224 6.19 -5.69 -1.12
N GLU A 225 4.97 -6.22 -1.00
CA GLU A 225 4.31 -6.37 0.30
C GLU A 225 4.92 -7.52 1.10
N ASP A 226 5.23 -8.65 0.47
CA ASP A 226 5.90 -9.78 1.12
C ASP A 226 7.26 -9.39 1.71
N TYR A 227 8.02 -8.57 1.00
CA TYR A 227 9.32 -8.07 1.44
C TYR A 227 9.28 -6.73 2.16
N ARG A 228 8.08 -6.17 2.39
CA ARG A 228 7.92 -4.86 3.01
C ARG A 228 8.53 -4.73 4.41
N PRO A 229 8.50 -5.74 5.27
CA PRO A 229 9.14 -5.67 6.59
C PRO A 229 10.65 -5.42 6.55
N PHE A 230 11.30 -5.79 5.46
CA PHE A 230 12.76 -5.79 5.35
C PHE A 230 13.31 -4.56 4.63
N SER A 231 14.61 -4.26 4.89
CA SER A 231 15.35 -3.25 4.12
C SER A 231 15.71 -3.77 2.72
N MET A 232 14.64 -4.09 1.95
CA MET A 232 14.68 -4.64 0.61
C MET A 232 13.94 -3.73 -0.36
N ASN A 233 14.60 -3.34 -1.45
CA ASN A 233 13.98 -2.62 -2.55
C ASN A 233 13.57 -3.60 -3.65
N VAL A 234 12.29 -3.85 -3.82
CA VAL A 234 11.75 -4.57 -4.98
C VAL A 234 11.59 -3.56 -6.11
N THR A 235 12.26 -3.79 -7.23
CA THR A 235 12.27 -2.86 -8.37
C THR A 235 11.99 -3.56 -9.69
N THR A 236 11.54 -2.81 -10.69
CA THR A 236 11.47 -3.21 -12.10
C THR A 236 12.50 -2.48 -12.96
N ASP A 237 13.37 -1.68 -12.33
CA ASP A 237 14.35 -0.84 -13.01
C ASP A 237 15.75 -1.48 -12.97
N GLU A 238 16.23 -1.89 -14.12
CA GLU A 238 17.57 -2.49 -14.30
C GLU A 238 18.70 -1.57 -13.82
N ASN A 239 18.58 -0.25 -13.98
CA ASN A 239 19.61 0.70 -13.54
C ASN A 239 19.68 0.78 -12.02
N VAL A 240 18.51 0.77 -11.37
CA VAL A 240 18.42 0.71 -9.91
C VAL A 240 19.06 -0.58 -9.40
N PHE A 241 18.69 -1.73 -9.96
CA PHE A 241 19.26 -3.01 -9.61
C PHE A 241 20.79 -3.01 -9.76
N ASN A 242 21.30 -2.51 -10.89
CA ASN A 242 22.75 -2.48 -11.18
C ASN A 242 23.54 -1.52 -10.26
N SER A 243 22.87 -0.61 -9.55
CA SER A 243 23.51 0.25 -8.57
C SER A 243 23.87 -0.48 -7.26
N TYR A 244 23.27 -1.64 -7.00
CA TYR A 244 23.54 -2.44 -5.80
C TYR A 244 24.73 -3.39 -6.00
N PRO A 245 25.51 -3.68 -4.94
CA PRO A 245 26.55 -4.70 -4.98
C PRO A 245 25.94 -6.07 -5.31
N LYS A 246 26.68 -6.92 -6.02
CA LYS A 246 26.21 -8.24 -6.45
C LYS A 246 25.74 -9.15 -5.32
N ASN A 247 26.36 -9.08 -4.16
CA ASN A 247 26.02 -9.86 -2.95
C ASN A 247 24.91 -9.19 -2.10
N MET A 248 24.27 -8.16 -2.61
CA MET A 248 23.15 -7.45 -1.99
C MET A 248 21.98 -7.26 -2.97
N ARG A 249 21.97 -8.05 -4.06
CA ARG A 249 20.92 -7.96 -5.06
C ARG A 249 20.58 -9.34 -5.62
N MET A 250 19.32 -9.54 -6.02
CA MET A 250 18.84 -10.75 -6.68
C MET A 250 17.97 -10.40 -7.88
N ARG A 251 18.30 -10.97 -9.03
CA ARG A 251 17.47 -10.91 -10.23
C ARG A 251 16.49 -12.08 -10.22
N CYS A 252 15.20 -11.77 -10.27
CA CYS A 252 14.13 -12.73 -10.46
C CYS A 252 13.62 -12.60 -11.90
N VAL A 253 14.00 -13.53 -12.77
CA VAL A 253 13.63 -13.50 -14.18
C VAL A 253 12.26 -14.13 -14.39
N VAL A 254 11.29 -13.32 -14.77
CA VAL A 254 9.93 -13.77 -15.11
C VAL A 254 9.88 -14.08 -16.60
N SER A 255 9.94 -15.35 -16.97
CA SER A 255 9.99 -15.77 -18.37
C SER A 255 9.29 -17.11 -18.59
N PRO A 256 7.96 -17.11 -18.84
CA PRO A 256 7.17 -18.33 -19.05
C PRO A 256 7.73 -19.21 -20.17
N GLY A 257 8.27 -18.59 -21.23
CA GLY A 257 8.89 -19.30 -22.36
C GLY A 257 10.18 -20.03 -22.03
N SER A 258 10.82 -19.73 -20.91
CA SER A 258 12.08 -20.34 -20.49
C SER A 258 11.93 -21.65 -19.71
N GLY A 259 10.73 -21.97 -19.23
CA GLY A 259 10.49 -23.11 -18.34
C GLY A 259 10.98 -24.45 -18.92
N SER A 260 10.72 -24.73 -20.19
CA SER A 260 11.17 -25.99 -20.83
C SER A 260 12.67 -26.16 -20.92
N THR A 261 13.43 -25.05 -20.93
CA THR A 261 14.90 -25.06 -21.03
C THR A 261 15.57 -25.07 -19.66
N ILE A 262 15.09 -24.22 -18.74
CA ILE A 262 15.70 -24.01 -17.42
C ILE A 262 15.25 -25.08 -16.43
N ALA A 263 13.93 -25.26 -16.27
CA ALA A 263 13.36 -26.25 -15.36
C ALA A 263 11.97 -26.70 -15.85
N PRO A 264 11.86 -27.81 -16.59
CA PRO A 264 10.61 -28.32 -17.11
C PRO A 264 9.59 -28.58 -16.00
N ASN A 265 8.35 -28.11 -16.20
CA ASN A 265 7.18 -28.22 -15.30
C ASN A 265 7.20 -27.37 -14.02
N ALA A 266 8.32 -26.73 -13.69
CA ALA A 266 8.39 -25.84 -12.53
C ALA A 266 7.56 -24.56 -12.74
N GLY A 267 7.02 -24.01 -11.65
CA GLY A 267 6.45 -22.68 -11.56
C GLY A 267 7.53 -21.62 -11.38
N GLY A 268 8.55 -21.97 -10.61
CA GLY A 268 9.77 -21.22 -10.37
C GLY A 268 10.92 -22.12 -10.00
N VAL A 269 12.13 -21.59 -9.95
CA VAL A 269 13.33 -22.28 -9.44
C VAL A 269 14.38 -21.31 -8.95
N ALA A 270 15.06 -21.65 -7.86
CA ALA A 270 16.19 -20.89 -7.33
C ALA A 270 17.29 -21.80 -6.79
N PHE A 271 18.51 -21.30 -6.76
CA PHE A 271 19.56 -21.88 -5.92
C PHE A 271 19.44 -21.31 -4.51
N LEU A 272 19.43 -22.19 -3.52
CA LEU A 272 19.37 -21.78 -2.12
C LEU A 272 20.59 -20.95 -1.75
N THR A 273 20.40 -19.94 -0.91
CA THR A 273 21.45 -19.06 -0.40
C THR A 273 22.20 -18.22 -1.45
N SER A 274 21.69 -18.17 -2.70
CA SER A 274 22.40 -17.49 -3.79
C SER A 274 22.38 -15.96 -3.69
N PHE A 275 21.54 -15.35 -2.87
CA PHE A 275 21.48 -13.89 -2.67
C PHE A 275 22.82 -13.29 -2.24
N LYS A 276 23.58 -14.03 -1.43
CA LYS A 276 24.89 -13.56 -0.91
C LYS A 276 26.07 -13.86 -1.83
N THR A 277 25.84 -14.50 -2.97
CA THR A 277 26.92 -14.81 -3.92
C THR A 277 27.37 -13.53 -4.62
N ASN A 278 28.63 -13.48 -5.03
CA ASN A 278 29.17 -12.33 -5.75
C ASN A 278 29.07 -12.50 -7.27
N ASP A 279 27.99 -13.10 -7.72
CA ASP A 279 27.62 -13.28 -9.12
C ASP A 279 26.16 -12.88 -9.36
N ASP A 280 25.73 -12.81 -10.60
CA ASP A 280 24.35 -12.47 -10.96
C ASP A 280 23.58 -13.72 -11.42
N THR A 281 23.77 -14.86 -10.77
CA THR A 281 22.95 -16.06 -11.02
C THR A 281 21.52 -15.80 -10.58
N PRO A 282 20.54 -15.72 -11.50
CA PRO A 282 19.17 -15.33 -11.15
C PRO A 282 18.39 -16.50 -10.54
N CYS A 283 17.28 -16.19 -9.87
CA CYS A 283 16.16 -17.10 -9.75
C CYS A 283 15.18 -16.89 -10.92
N TRP A 284 14.25 -17.83 -11.11
CA TRP A 284 13.36 -17.85 -12.25
C TRP A 284 11.92 -18.08 -11.85
N VAL A 285 11.00 -17.42 -12.57
CA VAL A 285 9.56 -17.63 -12.51
C VAL A 285 9.03 -17.89 -13.92
N PHE A 286 8.22 -18.92 -14.09
CA PHE A 286 7.73 -19.35 -15.39
C PHE A 286 6.21 -19.11 -15.55
N MET A 287 5.69 -18.08 -14.88
CA MET A 287 4.29 -17.64 -14.94
C MET A 287 4.23 -16.12 -15.03
N SER A 288 3.39 -15.59 -15.91
CA SER A 288 3.18 -14.15 -16.07
C SER A 288 1.87 -13.64 -15.44
N ASP A 289 1.07 -14.53 -14.86
CA ASP A 289 -0.07 -14.10 -14.06
C ASP A 289 0.41 -13.34 -12.80
N PRO A 290 -0.13 -12.14 -12.50
CA PRO A 290 0.36 -11.33 -11.39
C PRO A 290 0.34 -12.02 -10.02
N LYS A 291 -0.74 -12.77 -9.72
CA LYS A 291 -0.84 -13.49 -8.44
C LYS A 291 0.08 -14.71 -8.42
N TYR A 292 -0.04 -15.60 -9.40
CA TYR A 292 0.74 -16.84 -9.41
C TYR A 292 2.23 -16.59 -9.61
N GLY A 293 2.58 -15.67 -10.51
CA GLY A 293 3.97 -15.29 -10.74
C GLY A 293 4.55 -14.49 -9.58
N GLY A 294 3.76 -13.66 -8.91
CA GLY A 294 4.17 -12.93 -7.73
C GLY A 294 4.47 -13.85 -6.54
N GLU A 295 3.57 -14.80 -6.25
CA GLU A 295 3.79 -15.83 -5.22
C GLU A 295 5.06 -16.65 -5.50
N ALA A 296 5.23 -17.09 -6.76
CA ALA A 296 6.44 -17.79 -7.16
C ALA A 296 7.68 -16.90 -7.01
N ALA A 297 7.61 -15.62 -7.33
CA ALA A 297 8.73 -14.71 -7.18
C ALA A 297 9.14 -14.52 -5.72
N SER A 298 8.17 -14.31 -4.82
CA SER A 298 8.43 -14.23 -3.38
C SER A 298 9.04 -15.53 -2.84
N HIS A 299 8.50 -16.66 -3.23
CA HIS A 299 8.98 -17.99 -2.87
C HIS A 299 10.44 -18.22 -3.34
N GLU A 300 10.73 -18.00 -4.63
CA GLU A 300 12.06 -18.26 -5.19
C GLU A 300 13.12 -17.28 -4.66
N VAL A 301 12.76 -16.03 -4.45
CA VAL A 301 13.65 -15.07 -3.77
C VAL A 301 13.87 -15.49 -2.32
N GLY A 302 12.87 -16.01 -1.61
CA GLY A 302 13.01 -16.62 -0.28
C GLY A 302 14.07 -17.71 -0.23
N HIS A 303 14.09 -18.63 -1.21
CA HIS A 303 15.17 -19.63 -1.35
C HIS A 303 16.54 -19.00 -1.50
N THR A 304 16.65 -17.93 -2.28
CA THR A 304 17.95 -17.24 -2.42
C THR A 304 18.43 -16.65 -1.11
N LEU A 305 17.51 -16.30 -0.23
CA LEU A 305 17.74 -15.83 1.15
C LEU A 305 17.81 -16.97 2.17
N GLY A 306 17.86 -18.22 1.72
CA GLY A 306 18.19 -19.40 2.54
C GLY A 306 17.00 -20.14 3.14
N LEU A 307 15.77 -19.79 2.76
CA LEU A 307 14.57 -20.46 3.27
C LEU A 307 14.37 -21.83 2.60
N SER A 308 13.87 -22.79 3.36
CA SER A 308 13.43 -24.10 2.91
C SER A 308 11.92 -24.13 2.69
N HIS A 309 11.41 -25.23 2.07
CA HIS A 309 9.98 -25.36 1.84
C HIS A 309 9.19 -25.56 3.14
N ASP A 310 7.99 -24.97 3.17
CA ASP A 310 6.98 -25.18 4.16
C ASP A 310 5.97 -26.24 3.69
N GLY A 311 6.09 -27.43 4.23
CA GLY A 311 5.21 -28.57 3.96
C GLY A 311 4.59 -29.14 5.23
N ARG A 312 3.95 -30.31 5.13
CA ARG A 312 3.36 -30.99 6.28
C ARG A 312 3.77 -32.46 6.38
N LEU A 313 3.73 -32.98 7.59
CA LEU A 313 3.84 -34.39 7.91
C LEU A 313 2.44 -35.01 8.10
N ASN A 314 2.20 -36.21 7.55
CA ASN A 314 0.95 -36.98 7.75
C ASN A 314 -0.36 -36.25 7.35
N PRO A 315 -0.68 -36.06 6.07
CA PRO A 315 0.07 -36.62 4.93
C PRO A 315 1.40 -35.90 4.69
N ASP A 316 2.33 -36.56 4.02
CA ASP A 316 3.58 -35.96 3.60
C ASP A 316 3.31 -35.03 2.41
N GLU A 317 3.38 -33.74 2.65
CA GLU A 317 3.21 -32.69 1.65
C GLU A 317 4.49 -31.87 1.57
N GLY A 318 5.16 -31.90 0.43
CA GLY A 318 6.39 -31.13 0.22
C GLY A 318 6.16 -29.61 0.27
N TYR A 319 4.94 -29.17 -0.06
CA TYR A 319 4.47 -27.78 -0.03
C TYR A 319 3.08 -27.77 0.60
N TYR A 320 2.91 -27.00 1.65
CA TYR A 320 1.60 -26.81 2.24
C TYR A 320 0.82 -25.77 1.40
N ASP A 321 -0.31 -26.19 0.83
CA ASP A 321 -1.18 -25.33 0.05
C ASP A 321 -2.13 -24.48 0.91
N GLY A 322 -1.94 -24.52 2.22
CA GLY A 322 -2.68 -23.73 3.19
C GLY A 322 -4.06 -24.25 3.49
N GLN A 323 -4.91 -23.38 4.00
CA GLN A 323 -6.27 -23.69 4.45
C GLN A 323 -7.28 -22.72 3.85
N ASP A 324 -8.54 -23.15 3.73
CA ASP A 324 -9.61 -22.36 3.13
C ASP A 324 -10.51 -21.68 4.18
N ASN A 325 -10.44 -22.11 5.43
CA ASN A 325 -11.22 -21.56 6.53
C ASN A 325 -10.54 -20.32 7.13
N ALA A 326 -11.28 -19.50 7.86
CA ALA A 326 -10.80 -18.38 8.67
C ALA A 326 -9.73 -17.47 8.00
N GLY A 327 -9.80 -17.25 6.68
CA GLY A 327 -8.93 -16.29 6.02
C GLY A 327 -8.18 -16.80 4.80
N ALA A 328 -8.39 -18.08 4.40
CA ALA A 328 -7.76 -18.64 3.19
C ALA A 328 -6.26 -18.31 3.13
N TRP A 329 -5.48 -18.88 4.04
CA TRP A 329 -4.08 -18.59 4.28
C TRP A 329 -3.15 -19.72 3.83
N ALA A 330 -1.94 -19.37 3.39
CA ALA A 330 -0.82 -20.30 3.22
C ALA A 330 0.51 -19.65 3.58
N PRO A 331 1.55 -20.45 3.94
CA PRO A 331 2.90 -19.92 4.04
C PRO A 331 3.48 -19.63 2.65
N ILE A 332 4.29 -18.58 2.53
CA ILE A 332 4.94 -18.17 1.27
C ILE A 332 5.88 -19.28 0.76
N MET A 333 6.61 -19.95 1.68
CA MET A 333 7.48 -21.07 1.30
C MET A 333 6.72 -22.39 1.10
N GLY A 334 5.40 -22.37 1.20
CA GLY A 334 4.47 -23.40 0.76
C GLY A 334 3.97 -23.19 -0.67
N ALA A 335 2.65 -23.28 -0.89
CA ALA A 335 2.01 -23.09 -2.19
C ALA A 335 0.80 -22.15 -2.11
N GLY A 336 1.05 -20.85 -1.90
CA GLY A 336 0.03 -19.84 -1.65
C GLY A 336 -0.85 -19.42 -2.83
N TYR A 337 -0.71 -20.02 -3.99
CA TYR A 337 -1.35 -19.62 -5.25
C TYR A 337 -2.84 -19.26 -5.17
N TYR A 338 -3.59 -19.99 -4.38
CA TYR A 338 -5.06 -19.87 -4.29
C TYR A 338 -5.54 -19.16 -3.04
N LYS A 339 -4.61 -18.66 -2.21
CA LYS A 339 -4.96 -18.08 -0.92
C LYS A 339 -5.01 -16.56 -1.02
N ALA A 340 -5.91 -15.99 -0.21
CA ALA A 340 -6.06 -14.55 -0.13
C ALA A 340 -4.92 -13.89 0.65
N VAL A 341 -4.38 -14.61 1.64
CA VAL A 341 -3.33 -14.17 2.55
C VAL A 341 -2.16 -15.13 2.48
N THR A 342 -0.96 -14.62 2.34
CA THR A 342 0.27 -15.40 2.37
C THR A 342 1.26 -14.76 3.32
N HIS A 343 1.88 -15.56 4.19
CA HIS A 343 2.80 -15.07 5.20
C HIS A 343 4.12 -15.83 5.20
N TRP A 344 5.18 -15.19 5.64
CA TRP A 344 6.37 -15.87 6.13
C TRP A 344 6.00 -16.70 7.37
N SER A 345 6.64 -17.84 7.55
CA SER A 345 6.27 -18.80 8.55
C SER A 345 7.46 -19.22 9.44
N ARG A 346 7.18 -19.83 10.55
CA ARG A 346 8.13 -20.61 11.35
C ARG A 346 7.51 -21.94 11.77
N GLY A 347 6.57 -22.45 10.96
CA GLY A 347 5.93 -23.73 11.18
C GLY A 347 4.83 -23.73 12.23
N GLU A 348 4.09 -22.62 12.44
CA GLU A 348 3.01 -22.53 13.44
C GLU A 348 1.75 -23.30 13.05
N TYR A 349 1.62 -23.71 11.81
CA TYR A 349 0.48 -24.49 11.32
C TYR A 349 0.58 -25.99 11.70
N GLY A 350 -0.54 -26.66 11.69
CA GLY A 350 -0.63 -28.05 12.13
C GLY A 350 0.23 -28.99 11.30
N ARG A 351 1.10 -29.76 11.98
CA ARG A 351 1.97 -30.79 11.37
C ARG A 351 3.02 -30.25 10.41
N ALA A 352 3.50 -29.04 10.63
CA ALA A 352 4.58 -28.46 9.85
C ALA A 352 5.82 -29.40 9.81
N ASN A 353 6.40 -29.57 8.64
CA ASN A 353 7.66 -30.31 8.46
C ASN A 353 8.89 -29.42 8.57
N ASN A 354 8.71 -28.11 8.49
CA ASN A 354 9.71 -27.07 8.63
C ASN A 354 9.35 -26.15 9.81
N GLN A 355 10.34 -25.77 10.61
CA GLN A 355 10.22 -24.86 11.74
C GLN A 355 11.31 -23.78 11.68
N GLU A 356 11.82 -23.49 10.49
CA GLU A 356 12.74 -22.37 10.27
C GLU A 356 12.01 -21.07 10.62
N ASP A 357 12.72 -20.15 11.25
CA ASP A 357 12.21 -18.81 11.50
C ASP A 357 12.56 -17.94 10.28
N ASP A 358 11.64 -17.85 9.33
CA ASP A 358 11.84 -17.16 8.04
C ASP A 358 12.28 -15.72 8.25
N LEU A 359 11.58 -15.00 9.13
CA LEU A 359 11.86 -13.58 9.41
C LEU A 359 13.27 -13.42 10.02
N ALA A 360 13.67 -14.29 10.93
CA ALA A 360 14.99 -14.25 11.54
C ALA A 360 16.11 -14.61 10.55
N ILE A 361 15.87 -15.59 9.67
CA ILE A 361 16.82 -15.99 8.63
C ILE A 361 17.07 -14.82 7.65
N MET A 362 16.01 -14.23 7.11
CA MET A 362 16.10 -13.15 6.13
C MET A 362 16.68 -11.87 6.74
N SER A 363 16.25 -11.50 7.96
CA SER A 363 16.74 -10.29 8.62
C SER A 363 18.12 -10.45 9.25
N GLY A 364 18.62 -11.67 9.34
CA GLY A 364 19.86 -12.01 10.02
C GLY A 364 21.13 -11.49 9.34
N ALA A 365 22.25 -11.56 10.07
CA ALA A 365 23.55 -11.05 9.60
C ALA A 365 24.08 -11.78 8.35
N THR A 366 23.59 -13.00 8.05
CA THR A 366 24.04 -13.79 6.90
C THR A 366 23.78 -13.08 5.58
N TYR A 367 22.64 -12.44 5.42
CA TYR A 367 22.22 -11.72 4.21
C TYR A 367 22.35 -10.21 4.35
N ASN A 368 22.52 -9.70 5.57
CA ASN A 368 22.71 -8.29 5.90
C ASN A 368 21.61 -7.35 5.36
N VAL A 369 20.43 -7.90 5.11
CA VAL A 369 19.25 -7.12 4.70
C VAL A 369 18.70 -6.36 5.91
N GLY A 370 18.33 -7.07 6.96
CA GLY A 370 17.73 -6.51 8.17
C GLY A 370 16.28 -6.06 7.97
N TYR A 371 15.62 -5.72 9.07
CA TYR A 371 14.31 -5.06 9.02
C TYR A 371 14.42 -3.60 8.60
N ARG A 372 13.31 -3.01 8.17
CA ARG A 372 13.15 -1.56 8.11
C ARG A 372 13.29 -0.99 9.52
N PRO A 373 13.70 0.27 9.66
CA PRO A 373 13.57 0.97 10.93
C PRO A 373 12.08 1.07 11.31
N ASP A 374 11.78 0.92 12.59
CA ASP A 374 10.50 1.21 13.22
C ASP A 374 10.11 2.67 12.92
N ASP A 375 8.91 2.89 12.37
CA ASP A 375 8.47 4.21 11.90
C ASP A 375 7.58 4.93 12.92
N HIS A 376 7.06 4.22 13.93
CA HIS A 376 6.29 4.77 15.03
C HIS A 376 6.72 4.20 16.38
N SER A 377 6.33 4.86 17.46
CA SER A 377 6.68 4.40 18.80
C SER A 377 5.84 3.21 19.23
N ASN A 378 6.46 2.21 19.82
CA ASN A 378 5.83 1.05 20.45
C ASN A 378 5.11 1.35 21.79
N GLY A 379 4.73 2.60 22.04
CA GLY A 379 4.04 2.99 23.25
C GLY A 379 3.48 4.42 23.21
N THR A 380 2.70 4.76 24.24
CA THR A 380 2.08 6.10 24.34
C THR A 380 3.12 7.23 24.46
N SER A 381 4.30 6.93 24.99
CA SER A 381 5.43 7.87 25.02
C SER A 381 6.07 7.93 23.63
N GLY A 382 5.94 9.06 22.95
CA GLY A 382 6.42 9.24 21.59
C GLY A 382 5.39 8.90 20.50
N ALA A 383 4.15 8.58 20.88
CA ALA A 383 3.08 8.29 19.92
C ALA A 383 2.93 9.40 18.86
N THR A 384 2.79 9.00 17.61
CA THR A 384 2.68 9.91 16.47
C THR A 384 1.31 10.60 16.45
N ASN A 385 1.28 11.93 16.29
CA ASN A 385 0.01 12.63 16.14
C ASN A 385 -0.66 12.27 14.81
N LEU A 386 -1.92 11.83 14.85
CA LEU A 386 -2.73 11.72 13.64
C LEU A 386 -2.87 13.09 12.99
N ALA A 387 -2.63 13.17 11.69
CA ALA A 387 -2.83 14.37 10.92
C ALA A 387 -4.31 14.76 10.95
N ARG A 388 -4.62 16.04 11.25
CA ARG A 388 -5.99 16.49 11.43
C ARG A 388 -6.38 17.55 10.41
N SER A 389 -7.58 17.39 9.84
CA SER A 389 -8.24 18.38 8.99
C SER A 389 -9.71 18.51 9.44
N GLY A 390 -10.03 19.52 10.25
CA GLY A 390 -11.33 19.62 10.88
C GLY A 390 -11.61 18.45 11.83
N SER A 391 -12.65 17.69 11.57
CA SER A 391 -12.96 16.44 12.28
C SER A 391 -12.22 15.23 11.69
N SER A 392 -11.69 15.31 10.47
CA SER A 392 -11.00 14.20 9.81
C SER A 392 -9.63 13.96 10.42
N LEU A 393 -9.28 12.69 10.61
CA LEU A 393 -8.00 12.21 11.13
C LEU A 393 -7.40 11.24 10.12
N THR A 394 -6.11 11.35 9.84
CA THR A 394 -5.39 10.44 8.95
C THR A 394 -4.03 10.07 9.50
N GLY A 395 -3.58 8.86 9.17
CA GLY A 395 -2.26 8.34 9.50
C GLY A 395 -1.89 7.19 8.57
N GLN A 396 -0.68 6.73 8.66
CA GLN A 396 -0.18 5.56 7.97
C GLN A 396 1.01 5.00 8.74
N GLY A 397 1.36 3.76 8.55
CA GLY A 397 2.52 3.13 9.19
C GLY A 397 2.83 1.76 8.61
N LEU A 398 3.78 1.09 9.23
CA LEU A 398 4.27 -0.22 8.86
C LEU A 398 4.53 -1.06 10.10
N VAL A 399 3.80 -2.15 10.27
CA VAL A 399 4.18 -3.18 11.24
C VAL A 399 5.26 -4.05 10.60
N GLU A 400 6.53 -3.82 10.97
CA GLU A 400 7.65 -4.53 10.34
C GLU A 400 8.13 -5.76 11.13
N ARG A 401 7.64 -5.98 12.34
CA ARG A 401 7.99 -7.15 13.18
C ARG A 401 6.79 -7.61 13.97
N THR A 402 6.75 -8.87 14.32
CA THR A 402 5.72 -9.45 15.21
C THR A 402 5.60 -8.75 16.57
N SER A 403 6.67 -8.08 17.03
CA SER A 403 6.66 -7.34 18.30
C SER A 403 6.40 -5.85 18.15
N ASP A 404 6.19 -5.37 16.94
CA ASP A 404 5.98 -3.97 16.64
C ASP A 404 4.54 -3.56 16.90
N GLN A 405 4.36 -2.36 17.47
CA GLN A 405 3.07 -1.81 17.86
C GLN A 405 3.07 -0.30 17.62
N ASP A 406 2.41 0.14 16.60
CA ASP A 406 2.38 1.54 16.23
C ASP A 406 1.38 2.34 17.03
N TYR A 407 1.85 3.31 17.81
CA TYR A 407 1.01 4.18 18.61
C TYR A 407 0.81 5.54 17.98
N PHE A 408 -0.47 5.89 17.81
CA PHE A 408 -0.90 7.21 17.37
C PHE A 408 -1.65 7.93 18.49
N THR A 409 -1.62 9.26 18.46
CA THR A 409 -2.38 10.08 19.42
C THR A 409 -3.28 11.07 18.71
N PHE A 410 -4.43 11.35 19.32
CA PHE A 410 -5.36 12.38 18.88
C PHE A 410 -6.11 12.97 20.08
N SER A 411 -6.57 14.21 19.94
CA SER A 411 -7.42 14.86 20.94
C SER A 411 -8.80 15.15 20.36
N THR A 412 -9.83 15.14 21.21
CA THR A 412 -11.22 15.45 20.83
C THR A 412 -11.91 16.33 21.88
N SER A 413 -12.87 17.13 21.43
CA SER A 413 -13.80 17.86 22.34
C SER A 413 -14.88 16.98 22.93
N GLY A 414 -14.87 15.68 22.58
CA GLY A 414 -15.90 14.73 22.98
C GLY A 414 -17.00 14.56 21.94
N GLY A 415 -17.67 13.41 22.00
CA GLY A 415 -18.71 13.00 21.06
C GLY A 415 -18.35 11.75 20.26
N PRO A 416 -19.05 11.48 19.14
CA PRO A 416 -18.81 10.30 18.32
C PRO A 416 -17.46 10.38 17.62
N VAL A 417 -16.73 9.27 17.64
CA VAL A 417 -15.48 9.07 16.89
C VAL A 417 -15.58 7.81 16.05
N SER A 418 -14.94 7.80 14.90
CA SER A 418 -14.86 6.60 14.04
C SER A 418 -13.48 6.49 13.45
N PHE A 419 -13.03 5.24 13.25
CA PHE A 419 -11.79 4.92 12.58
C PHE A 419 -11.98 3.75 11.62
N THR A 420 -11.28 3.81 10.51
CA THR A 420 -11.06 2.72 9.58
C THR A 420 -9.56 2.61 9.36
N VAL A 421 -9.02 1.43 9.59
CA VAL A 421 -7.61 1.12 9.34
C VAL A 421 -7.58 0.04 8.26
N ASN A 422 -6.90 0.33 7.18
CA ASN A 422 -6.81 -0.56 6.04
C ASN A 422 -5.36 -0.96 5.78
N THR A 423 -5.13 -2.23 5.53
CA THR A 423 -3.91 -2.70 4.89
C THR A 423 -3.88 -2.25 3.42
N VAL A 424 -2.86 -2.63 2.66
CA VAL A 424 -2.78 -2.30 1.23
C VAL A 424 -3.96 -2.88 0.47
N SER A 425 -4.35 -2.21 -0.62
CA SER A 425 -5.59 -2.54 -1.34
C SER A 425 -5.56 -3.87 -2.08
N ARG A 426 -4.38 -4.41 -2.38
CA ARG A 426 -4.16 -5.71 -3.02
C ARG A 426 -3.03 -6.45 -2.31
N TYR A 427 -3.21 -7.75 -2.12
CA TYR A 427 -2.17 -8.64 -1.58
C TYR A 427 -1.65 -8.22 -0.20
N GLY A 428 -2.53 -7.68 0.64
CA GLY A 428 -2.16 -7.30 1.99
C GLY A 428 -1.86 -8.52 2.85
N ASN A 429 -0.82 -8.43 3.66
CA ASN A 429 -0.41 -9.48 4.59
C ASN A 429 -0.72 -9.12 6.06
N LEU A 430 -0.87 -7.83 6.37
CA LEU A 430 -1.17 -7.36 7.71
C LEU A 430 -2.65 -7.55 8.04
N ASP A 431 -2.97 -8.50 8.92
CA ASP A 431 -4.27 -8.62 9.57
C ASP A 431 -4.30 -7.68 10.78
N ILE A 432 -5.11 -6.64 10.69
CA ILE A 432 -5.01 -5.49 11.58
C ILE A 432 -5.86 -5.68 12.83
N VAL A 433 -5.25 -5.49 14.01
CA VAL A 433 -5.97 -5.20 15.24
C VAL A 433 -5.73 -3.75 15.65
N ALA A 434 -6.78 -3.03 16.01
CA ALA A 434 -6.71 -1.68 16.54
C ALA A 434 -7.16 -1.66 18.01
N ARG A 435 -6.39 -1.00 18.89
CA ARG A 435 -6.73 -0.84 20.31
C ARG A 435 -6.77 0.64 20.67
N LEU A 436 -7.83 1.03 21.37
CA LEU A 436 -8.04 2.41 21.78
C LEU A 436 -7.79 2.56 23.28
N PHE A 437 -7.02 3.58 23.67
CA PHE A 437 -6.67 3.86 25.05
C PHE A 437 -6.98 5.31 25.40
N ASN A 438 -7.26 5.57 26.69
CA ASN A 438 -7.34 6.92 27.23
C ASN A 438 -5.93 7.46 27.57
N SER A 439 -5.87 8.72 28.05
CA SER A 439 -4.62 9.39 28.40
C SER A 439 -3.87 8.75 29.57
N SER A 440 -4.51 7.92 30.39
CA SER A 440 -3.88 7.15 31.46
C SER A 440 -3.41 5.76 31.02
N GLY A 441 -3.54 5.39 29.74
CA GLY A 441 -3.18 4.09 29.22
C GLY A 441 -4.21 2.97 29.48
N THR A 442 -5.43 3.33 29.96
CA THR A 442 -6.50 2.36 30.13
C THR A 442 -7.11 2.01 28.78
N SER A 443 -7.23 0.73 28.45
CA SER A 443 -7.89 0.25 27.23
C SER A 443 -9.39 0.58 27.27
N LEU A 444 -9.89 1.17 26.21
CA LEU A 444 -11.29 1.49 25.96
C LEU A 444 -11.98 0.52 25.00
N GLY A 445 -11.19 -0.23 24.23
CA GLY A 445 -11.67 -1.24 23.30
C GLY A 445 -10.56 -1.85 22.46
N THR A 446 -10.78 -3.10 22.05
CA THR A 446 -9.98 -3.81 21.06
C THR A 446 -10.90 -4.11 19.89
N TYR A 447 -10.47 -3.79 18.71
CA TYR A 447 -11.22 -3.91 17.47
C TYR A 447 -10.42 -4.75 16.51
N ASP A 448 -11.04 -5.85 16.10
CA ASP A 448 -10.53 -6.83 15.19
C ASP A 448 -11.71 -7.32 14.35
N THR A 449 -11.50 -7.54 13.07
CA THR A 449 -12.53 -8.09 12.20
C THR A 449 -12.38 -9.60 12.15
N ALA A 450 -13.06 -10.28 13.04
CA ALA A 450 -12.94 -11.73 13.17
C ALA A 450 -13.26 -12.48 11.86
N GLY A 451 -12.25 -13.05 11.22
CA GLY A 451 -12.33 -14.10 10.21
C GLY A 451 -12.68 -13.66 8.79
N GLY A 452 -12.58 -14.60 7.86
CA GLY A 452 -13.07 -14.44 6.47
C GLY A 452 -12.13 -13.70 5.51
N GLY A 453 -10.85 -13.50 5.84
CA GLY A 453 -9.88 -12.84 4.95
C GLY A 453 -10.07 -11.31 4.84
N ASN A 454 -10.87 -10.71 5.71
CA ASN A 454 -10.93 -9.27 5.85
C ASN A 454 -9.86 -8.81 6.84
N LEU A 455 -8.79 -8.25 6.32
CA LEU A 455 -7.63 -7.80 7.09
C LEU A 455 -7.78 -6.38 7.64
N ASN A 456 -8.88 -5.69 7.32
CA ASN A 456 -9.12 -4.31 7.70
C ASN A 456 -9.99 -4.21 8.94
N VAL A 457 -9.83 -3.16 9.72
CA VAL A 457 -10.69 -2.90 10.88
C VAL A 457 -11.42 -1.58 10.77
N SER A 458 -12.69 -1.55 11.19
CA SER A 458 -13.48 -0.33 11.30
C SER A 458 -14.29 -0.35 12.58
N PHE A 459 -14.31 0.77 13.27
CA PHE A 459 -15.12 0.93 14.50
C PHE A 459 -15.61 2.34 14.72
N SER A 460 -16.62 2.46 15.56
CA SER A 460 -17.15 3.73 16.03
C SER A 460 -17.46 3.64 17.52
N THR A 461 -17.18 4.70 18.26
CA THR A 461 -17.47 4.81 19.70
C THR A 461 -17.74 6.26 20.06
N SER A 462 -18.15 6.53 21.30
CA SER A 462 -18.30 7.89 21.81
C SER A 462 -17.30 8.13 22.94
N LEU A 463 -16.56 9.24 22.84
CA LEU A 463 -15.52 9.60 23.80
C LEU A 463 -15.87 10.89 24.53
N GLY A 464 -15.34 11.07 25.74
CA GLY A 464 -15.31 12.36 26.41
C GLY A 464 -14.29 13.32 25.75
N ALA A 465 -14.31 14.59 26.17
CA ALA A 465 -13.23 15.51 25.80
C ALA A 465 -11.89 15.03 26.41
N GLY A 466 -10.84 15.02 25.60
CA GLY A 466 -9.52 14.55 26.06
C GLY A 466 -8.58 14.10 24.97
N THR A 467 -7.44 13.58 25.37
CA THR A 467 -6.42 12.97 24.52
C THR A 467 -6.50 11.45 24.61
N TYR A 468 -6.37 10.77 23.48
CA TYR A 468 -6.51 9.34 23.33
C TYR A 468 -5.37 8.79 22.48
N TYR A 469 -5.14 7.48 22.60
CA TYR A 469 -4.15 6.77 21.81
C TYR A 469 -4.82 5.64 21.03
N LEU A 470 -4.41 5.48 19.80
CA LEU A 470 -4.79 4.39 18.91
C LEU A 470 -3.53 3.57 18.64
N GLN A 471 -3.54 2.30 19.03
CA GLN A 471 -2.49 1.32 18.73
C GLN A 471 -2.94 0.52 17.52
N ILE A 472 -2.03 0.32 16.58
CA ILE A 472 -2.19 -0.58 15.44
C ILE A 472 -1.13 -1.68 15.57
N ASP A 473 -1.53 -2.91 15.28
CA ASP A 473 -0.71 -4.11 15.47
C ASP A 473 -1.18 -5.20 14.49
N GLY A 474 -0.34 -6.20 14.24
CA GLY A 474 -0.74 -7.42 13.57
C GLY A 474 -1.50 -8.37 14.50
N THR A 475 -2.37 -9.19 13.96
CA THR A 475 -3.11 -10.19 14.73
C THR A 475 -3.16 -11.54 14.04
N SER A 476 -3.65 -12.54 14.76
CA SER A 476 -3.90 -13.90 14.31
C SER A 476 -5.36 -14.08 13.90
N SER A 477 -5.63 -15.04 13.04
CA SER A 477 -7.00 -15.45 12.70
C SER A 477 -7.19 -16.94 12.93
N GLY A 478 -8.28 -17.32 13.57
CA GLY A 478 -8.61 -18.72 13.84
C GLY A 478 -7.60 -19.42 14.75
N ASN A 479 -7.45 -20.73 14.58
CA ASN A 479 -6.46 -21.54 15.28
C ASN A 479 -5.38 -22.01 14.28
N PRO A 480 -4.11 -21.58 14.40
CA PRO A 480 -3.05 -21.94 13.47
C PRO A 480 -2.87 -23.46 13.29
N ALA A 481 -3.12 -24.25 14.32
CA ALA A 481 -2.98 -25.71 14.25
C ALA A 481 -4.07 -26.39 13.38
N THR A 482 -5.19 -25.74 13.09
CA THR A 482 -6.35 -26.35 12.42
C THR A 482 -6.89 -25.57 11.23
N ASP A 483 -7.16 -24.27 11.42
CA ASP A 483 -7.97 -23.49 10.47
C ASP A 483 -7.64 -21.97 10.46
N GLY A 484 -6.49 -21.58 11.03
CA GLY A 484 -6.09 -20.18 11.15
C GLY A 484 -4.60 -19.97 10.89
N TYR A 485 -4.12 -18.79 11.21
CA TYR A 485 -2.70 -18.39 11.21
C TYR A 485 -2.38 -17.58 12.48
N SER A 486 -1.11 -17.58 12.84
CA SER A 486 -0.61 -16.76 13.95
C SER A 486 -0.35 -15.32 13.49
N ASP A 487 -0.07 -14.45 14.45
CA ASP A 487 0.38 -13.07 14.20
C ASP A 487 1.81 -12.96 13.68
N TYR A 488 2.57 -14.05 13.64
CA TYR A 488 3.98 -14.06 13.29
C TYR A 488 4.29 -13.38 11.96
N GLY A 489 3.55 -13.74 10.91
CA GLY A 489 3.70 -13.18 9.56
C GLY A 489 2.71 -12.06 9.23
N SER A 490 1.87 -11.66 10.19
CA SER A 490 0.89 -10.58 10.02
C SER A 490 1.58 -9.22 10.08
N LEU A 491 2.33 -8.91 9.03
CA LEU A 491 3.20 -7.74 8.89
C LEU A 491 2.87 -7.01 7.59
N GLY A 492 3.06 -5.69 7.57
CA GLY A 492 2.79 -4.93 6.35
C GLY A 492 2.38 -3.49 6.61
N ALA A 493 2.12 -2.77 5.54
CA ALA A 493 1.74 -1.37 5.58
C ALA A 493 0.25 -1.18 5.86
N PHE A 494 -0.08 -0.09 6.56
CA PHE A 494 -1.45 0.29 6.82
C PHE A 494 -1.71 1.78 6.64
N SER A 495 -2.99 2.13 6.50
CA SER A 495 -3.46 3.51 6.48
C SER A 495 -4.62 3.69 7.45
N ILE A 496 -4.65 4.84 8.13
CA ILE A 496 -5.69 5.22 9.09
C ILE A 496 -6.52 6.34 8.48
N SER A 497 -7.83 6.19 8.49
CA SER A 497 -8.79 7.25 8.26
C SER A 497 -9.79 7.28 9.40
N GLY A 498 -10.08 8.44 9.93
CA GLY A 498 -10.97 8.55 11.07
C GLY A 498 -11.67 9.91 11.14
N SER A 499 -12.61 10.00 12.07
CA SER A 499 -13.29 11.24 12.41
C SER A 499 -13.43 11.38 13.91
N ALA A 500 -13.05 12.52 14.44
CA ALA A 500 -13.31 12.91 15.83
C ALA A 500 -13.57 14.42 15.90
N PRO A 501 -14.54 14.89 16.70
CA PRO A 501 -14.75 16.32 16.89
C PRO A 501 -13.45 17.02 17.26
N ALA A 502 -13.15 18.13 16.59
CA ALA A 502 -11.90 18.85 16.85
C ALA A 502 -11.83 19.29 18.31
N PRO A 503 -10.67 19.22 18.98
CA PRO A 503 -10.53 19.74 20.33
C PRO A 503 -10.81 21.24 20.31
N ILE A 504 -11.52 21.70 21.31
CA ILE A 504 -11.66 23.14 21.52
C ILE A 504 -10.26 23.65 21.87
N SER A 505 -9.79 24.64 21.11
CA SER A 505 -8.48 25.22 21.39
C SER A 505 -8.44 25.73 22.83
N SER A 506 -7.52 25.21 23.63
CA SER A 506 -7.27 25.74 24.97
C SER A 506 -6.52 27.06 24.94
N ALA A 507 -5.99 27.46 23.77
CA ALA A 507 -5.42 28.78 23.58
C ALA A 507 -6.55 29.83 23.62
N GLY A 508 -6.40 30.84 24.48
CA GLY A 508 -7.34 31.93 24.52
C GLY A 508 -7.41 32.66 23.18
N VAL A 509 -8.63 32.82 22.68
CA VAL A 509 -8.92 33.53 21.43
C VAL A 509 -9.50 34.90 21.66
N ALA A 510 -9.91 35.20 22.92
CA ALA A 510 -10.23 36.50 23.39
C ALA A 510 -9.60 36.73 24.78
N THR A 511 -9.02 37.90 25.01
CA THR A 511 -8.42 38.26 26.29
C THR A 511 -9.20 39.41 26.87
N PHE A 512 -9.62 39.29 28.10
CA PHE A 512 -10.41 40.25 28.86
C PHE A 512 -9.52 40.93 29.86
N TYR A 513 -9.68 42.24 29.99
CA TYR A 513 -8.88 43.10 30.87
C TYR A 513 -9.77 43.88 31.84
N LYS A 514 -9.28 43.96 33.05
CA LYS A 514 -9.96 44.68 34.13
C LYS A 514 -10.11 46.18 33.87
N ASP A 515 -9.06 46.79 33.29
CA ASP A 515 -9.02 48.24 33.04
C ASP A 515 -9.08 48.55 31.54
N CYS A 516 -9.43 49.79 31.18
CA CYS A 516 -9.30 50.24 29.79
C CYS A 516 -7.86 50.19 29.28
N ASN A 517 -7.72 50.21 27.97
CA ASN A 517 -6.42 50.19 27.25
C ASN A 517 -5.59 48.91 27.51
N ASN A 518 -6.29 47.80 27.67
CA ASN A 518 -5.70 46.46 27.94
C ASN A 518 -4.90 46.46 29.25
N GLY A 519 -5.36 47.23 30.22
CA GLY A 519 -4.72 47.35 31.54
C GLY A 519 -5.32 46.41 32.59
N GLY A 520 -4.62 46.34 33.72
CA GLY A 520 -5.05 45.51 34.86
C GLY A 520 -4.83 44.02 34.67
N THR A 521 -5.64 43.24 35.39
CA THR A 521 -5.60 41.77 35.26
C THR A 521 -6.12 41.34 33.90
N ALA A 522 -5.39 40.45 33.22
CA ALA A 522 -5.70 39.91 31.91
C ALA A 522 -6.07 38.43 32.01
N VAL A 523 -7.18 38.00 31.44
CA VAL A 523 -7.62 36.60 31.38
C VAL A 523 -7.93 36.24 29.93
N SER A 524 -7.22 35.30 29.37
CA SER A 524 -7.47 34.77 28.01
C SER A 524 -8.41 33.57 28.06
N LEU A 525 -9.47 33.60 27.27
CA LEU A 525 -10.50 32.58 27.22
C LEU A 525 -10.55 31.94 25.81
N PRO A 526 -10.58 30.60 25.70
CA PRO A 526 -10.90 29.90 24.46
C PRO A 526 -12.38 30.06 24.07
N VAL A 527 -12.76 29.51 22.91
CA VAL A 527 -14.16 29.36 22.53
C VAL A 527 -14.93 28.63 23.65
N GLY A 528 -16.05 29.17 24.07
CA GLY A 528 -16.87 28.62 25.16
C GLY A 528 -17.92 29.57 25.65
N ASP A 529 -18.82 29.02 26.46
CA ASP A 529 -19.86 29.74 27.17
C ASP A 529 -19.43 29.85 28.65
N TYR A 530 -19.42 31.06 29.19
CA TYR A 530 -18.91 31.39 30.52
C TYR A 530 -19.96 32.05 31.37
N THR A 531 -20.50 31.35 32.36
CA THR A 531 -21.34 31.88 33.42
C THR A 531 -20.49 32.66 34.41
N LEU A 532 -21.11 33.46 35.29
CA LEU A 532 -20.42 34.21 36.33
C LEU A 532 -19.50 33.32 37.19
N ALA A 533 -20.01 32.17 37.63
CA ALA A 533 -19.22 31.22 38.40
C ALA A 533 -17.99 30.70 37.61
N SER A 534 -18.15 30.46 36.31
CA SER A 534 -17.08 30.04 35.42
C SER A 534 -16.04 31.14 35.19
N LEU A 535 -16.43 32.39 35.08
CA LEU A 535 -15.54 33.56 34.97
C LEU A 535 -14.75 33.78 36.25
N GLN A 536 -15.43 33.73 37.41
CA GLN A 536 -14.80 33.91 38.72
C GLN A 536 -13.71 32.86 39.01
N GLN A 537 -13.96 31.59 38.63
CA GLN A 537 -12.93 30.52 38.71
C GLN A 537 -11.68 30.81 37.87
N ARG A 538 -11.79 31.69 36.88
CA ARG A 538 -10.69 32.08 35.97
C ARG A 538 -10.10 33.45 36.30
N GLY A 539 -10.65 34.13 37.33
CA GLY A 539 -10.10 35.39 37.77
C GLY A 539 -10.79 36.64 37.21
N ILE A 540 -11.94 36.50 36.52
CA ILE A 540 -12.77 37.62 36.09
C ILE A 540 -13.92 37.74 37.10
N LEU A 541 -13.98 38.86 37.80
CA LEU A 541 -15.07 39.13 38.80
C LEU A 541 -16.34 39.64 38.10
N ASN A 542 -17.43 39.72 38.85
CA ASN A 542 -18.68 40.33 38.36
C ASN A 542 -18.42 41.77 37.98
N ASP A 543 -18.92 42.23 36.84
CA ASP A 543 -18.80 43.62 36.37
C ASP A 543 -17.35 44.16 36.41
N ASP A 544 -16.40 43.37 35.93
CA ASP A 544 -14.95 43.63 36.04
C ASP A 544 -14.24 43.72 34.67
N ILE A 545 -15.01 43.78 33.57
CA ILE A 545 -14.44 43.83 32.21
C ILE A 545 -14.55 45.23 31.64
N SER A 546 -13.42 45.91 31.45
CA SER A 546 -13.33 47.26 30.89
C SER A 546 -12.76 47.31 29.46
N SER A 547 -11.96 46.32 29.03
CA SER A 547 -11.45 46.19 27.65
C SER A 547 -11.24 44.74 27.27
N LEU A 548 -11.14 44.48 25.98
CA LEU A 548 -10.86 43.13 25.48
C LEU A 548 -10.10 43.13 24.14
N SER A 549 -9.30 42.13 23.92
CA SER A 549 -8.74 41.78 22.62
C SER A 549 -9.40 40.52 22.08
N VAL A 550 -9.78 40.53 20.81
CA VAL A 550 -10.41 39.41 20.11
C VAL A 550 -9.55 39.06 18.91
N ASN A 551 -9.14 37.81 18.82
CA ASN A 551 -8.38 37.33 17.66
C ASN A 551 -9.25 37.37 16.39
N SER A 552 -8.63 37.65 15.25
CA SER A 552 -9.30 37.63 13.95
C SER A 552 -10.10 36.34 13.76
N GLY A 553 -11.36 36.45 13.31
CA GLY A 553 -12.26 35.31 13.10
C GLY A 553 -13.05 34.86 14.32
N TYR A 554 -12.92 35.53 15.45
CA TYR A 554 -13.72 35.28 16.65
C TYR A 554 -14.55 36.49 17.00
N GLN A 555 -15.55 36.26 17.83
CA GLN A 555 -16.39 37.30 18.45
C GLN A 555 -16.70 36.96 19.90
N VAL A 556 -16.94 37.98 20.66
CA VAL A 556 -17.38 37.90 22.04
C VAL A 556 -18.79 38.46 22.16
N ILE A 557 -19.68 37.77 22.87
CA ILE A 557 -20.99 38.28 23.28
C ILE A 557 -20.93 38.48 24.78
N LEU A 558 -21.03 39.72 25.24
CA LEU A 558 -21.15 40.06 26.63
C LEU A 558 -22.65 40.15 27.01
N TYR A 559 -23.01 39.62 28.15
CA TYR A 559 -24.35 39.66 28.71
C TYR A 559 -24.32 40.39 30.06
N GLU A 560 -25.34 41.24 30.28
CA GLU A 560 -25.47 42.04 31.48
C GLU A 560 -25.68 41.20 32.74
N ASP A 561 -26.48 40.13 32.63
CA ASP A 561 -26.79 39.20 33.70
C ASP A 561 -26.11 37.85 33.55
N ASP A 562 -26.06 37.06 34.62
CA ASP A 562 -25.55 35.69 34.59
C ASP A 562 -26.42 34.77 33.69
N ASN A 563 -25.92 33.63 33.36
CA ASN A 563 -26.57 32.60 32.52
C ASN A 563 -27.04 33.12 31.14
N TYR A 564 -26.32 34.09 30.59
CA TYR A 564 -26.53 34.62 29.21
C TYR A 564 -27.89 35.32 29.07
N THR A 565 -28.32 36.02 30.11
CA THR A 565 -29.58 36.79 30.16
C THR A 565 -29.32 38.30 30.23
N GLY A 566 -30.37 39.10 30.20
CA GLY A 566 -30.31 40.57 30.18
C GLY A 566 -29.94 41.13 28.79
N ASN A 567 -29.48 42.36 28.74
CA ASN A 567 -29.02 42.97 27.50
C ASN A 567 -27.71 42.32 27.07
N ALA A 568 -27.44 42.31 25.75
CA ALA A 568 -26.22 41.73 25.20
C ALA A 568 -25.57 42.65 24.16
N VAL A 569 -24.26 42.55 24.02
CA VAL A 569 -23.48 43.18 22.95
C VAL A 569 -22.55 42.19 22.29
N ILE A 570 -22.46 42.25 20.95
CA ILE A 570 -21.57 41.44 20.15
C ILE A 570 -20.36 42.29 19.74
N LEU A 571 -19.18 41.83 20.09
CA LEU A 571 -17.91 42.46 19.76
C LEU A 571 -17.11 41.53 18.83
N THR A 572 -16.95 41.94 17.57
CA THR A 572 -16.26 41.18 16.52
C THR A 572 -14.79 41.59 16.33
N ALA A 573 -14.35 42.57 17.08
CA ALA A 573 -12.98 43.11 17.10
C ALA A 573 -12.60 43.54 18.51
N SER A 574 -11.28 43.68 18.71
CA SER A 574 -10.73 44.21 19.97
C SER A 574 -11.32 45.60 20.27
N ASN A 575 -11.54 45.84 21.55
CA ASN A 575 -12.03 47.13 22.04
C ASN A 575 -11.18 47.58 23.23
N SER A 576 -10.53 48.74 23.10
CA SER A 576 -9.59 49.24 24.10
C SER A 576 -10.27 49.85 25.33
N CYS A 577 -11.56 50.16 25.26
CA CYS A 577 -12.31 50.63 26.41
C CYS A 577 -13.83 50.54 26.18
N LEU A 578 -14.51 49.73 26.95
CA LEU A 578 -15.97 49.48 26.82
C LEU A 578 -16.84 50.68 27.24
N VAL A 579 -16.27 51.72 27.77
CA VAL A 579 -16.95 53.04 27.95
C VAL A 579 -17.44 53.57 26.59
N ASN A 580 -16.77 53.23 25.50
CA ASN A 580 -17.14 53.65 24.16
C ASN A 580 -18.19 52.74 23.49
N VAL A 581 -18.66 51.72 24.18
CA VAL A 581 -19.69 50.80 23.69
C VAL A 581 -21.00 51.11 24.37
N ALA A 582 -21.95 51.66 23.61
CA ALA A 582 -23.24 52.04 24.16
C ALA A 582 -24.06 50.83 24.64
N ALA A 583 -24.68 50.94 25.79
CA ALA A 583 -25.66 49.99 26.30
C ALA A 583 -27.07 50.66 26.33
N THR A 584 -28.11 49.87 26.65
CA THR A 584 -29.49 50.39 26.78
C THR A 584 -29.60 51.52 27.79
N SER A 585 -28.76 51.53 28.83
CA SER A 585 -28.51 52.64 29.71
C SER A 585 -27.03 52.73 30.05
N GLY A 586 -26.35 53.86 29.71
CA GLY A 586 -24.90 54.00 29.91
C GLY A 586 -24.02 53.29 28.87
N ASN A 587 -23.02 52.56 29.31
CA ASN A 587 -22.06 51.85 28.45
C ASN A 587 -21.76 50.45 29.00
N TRP A 588 -20.91 49.67 28.30
CA TRP A 588 -20.61 48.29 28.66
C TRP A 588 -19.40 48.13 29.61
N ASN A 589 -18.77 49.21 30.03
CA ASN A 589 -17.68 49.14 30.98
C ASN A 589 -18.18 48.64 32.34
N ASP A 590 -17.51 47.64 32.88
CA ASP A 590 -17.83 47.03 34.19
C ASP A 590 -19.31 46.64 34.31
N ARG A 591 -19.83 45.85 33.36
CA ARG A 591 -21.22 45.50 33.26
C ARG A 591 -21.54 44.05 32.91
N ALA A 592 -20.53 43.29 32.51
CA ALA A 592 -20.74 41.93 32.04
C ALA A 592 -20.68 40.90 33.17
N SER A 593 -21.77 40.14 33.37
CA SER A 593 -21.84 39.03 34.33
C SER A 593 -21.71 37.65 33.71
N SER A 594 -21.94 37.51 32.41
CA SER A 594 -21.65 36.29 31.64
C SER A 594 -21.26 36.63 30.22
N LEU A 595 -20.57 35.69 29.53
CA LEU A 595 -20.15 35.93 28.16
C LEU A 595 -20.05 34.64 27.36
N ARG A 596 -20.05 34.82 26.04
CA ARG A 596 -19.72 33.77 25.08
C ARG A 596 -18.55 34.20 24.20
N VAL A 597 -17.59 33.32 24.04
CA VAL A 597 -16.53 33.45 23.07
C VAL A 597 -16.78 32.44 21.94
N GLN A 598 -16.97 32.92 20.74
CA GLN A 598 -17.36 32.04 19.63
C GLN A 598 -16.70 32.50 18.32
N ALA A 599 -16.68 31.60 17.32
CA ALA A 599 -16.21 31.96 16.02
C ALA A 599 -17.12 33.02 15.39
N SER A 600 -16.54 34.06 14.80
CA SER A 600 -17.29 35.13 14.12
C SER A 600 -17.89 34.63 12.81
N SER A 601 -19.15 35.00 12.56
CA SER A 601 -19.80 34.77 11.26
C SER A 601 -19.39 35.82 10.19
N SER A 602 -18.56 36.80 10.56
CA SER A 602 -18.32 38.00 9.71
C SER A 602 -17.05 37.96 8.87
N PHE A 603 -16.30 36.81 8.82
CA PHE A 603 -15.12 36.76 7.94
C PHE A 603 -15.55 36.84 6.48
N SER A 604 -14.97 37.83 5.77
CA SER A 604 -15.14 38.01 4.34
C SER A 604 -13.86 38.63 3.77
N ARG A 605 -13.30 38.01 2.72
CA ARG A 605 -12.11 38.48 2.00
C ARG A 605 -12.41 38.48 0.53
N GLN A 606 -12.38 39.66 -0.10
CA GLN A 606 -12.43 39.81 -1.56
C GLN A 606 -11.01 39.90 -2.13
N LEU A 607 -10.79 39.15 -3.20
CA LEU A 607 -9.55 39.05 -3.96
C LEU A 607 -9.86 39.53 -5.37
N GLU A 608 -9.39 40.68 -5.74
CA GLU A 608 -9.53 41.19 -7.10
C GLU A 608 -8.66 40.37 -8.06
N ALA A 609 -9.15 40.03 -9.23
CA ALA A 609 -8.48 39.12 -10.14
C ALA A 609 -7.17 39.73 -10.72
N GLU A 610 -7.18 41.01 -11.03
CA GLU A 610 -6.05 41.73 -11.59
C GLU A 610 -4.89 41.96 -10.62
N VAL A 611 -5.09 41.79 -9.30
CA VAL A 611 -4.05 41.93 -8.30
C VAL A 611 -3.52 40.57 -7.82
N ALA A 612 -3.83 39.48 -8.52
CA ALA A 612 -3.27 38.17 -8.20
C ALA A 612 -1.73 38.20 -8.26
N ASN A 613 -1.09 37.49 -7.33
CA ASN A 613 0.37 37.43 -7.24
C ASN A 613 1.02 36.66 -8.40
N VAL A 614 0.26 35.69 -8.94
CA VAL A 614 0.65 34.94 -10.14
C VAL A 614 -0.52 34.98 -11.12
N ASN A 615 -0.23 35.34 -12.35
CA ASN A 615 -1.14 35.24 -13.48
C ASN A 615 -0.47 34.44 -14.59
N ASN A 616 -1.14 33.40 -15.03
CA ASN A 616 -0.71 32.58 -16.16
C ASN A 616 -1.82 32.55 -17.22
N GLY A 617 -1.58 33.17 -18.33
CA GLY A 617 -2.43 33.13 -19.54
C GLY A 617 -3.48 34.23 -19.67
N MET A 618 -3.99 34.81 -18.58
CA MET A 618 -5.09 35.76 -18.58
C MET A 618 -4.64 37.20 -18.89
N THR A 619 -5.52 37.99 -19.48
CA THR A 619 -5.25 39.40 -19.86
C THR A 619 -6.11 40.34 -19.01
N VAL A 620 -5.50 41.42 -18.52
CA VAL A 620 -6.22 42.47 -17.76
C VAL A 620 -7.04 43.34 -18.72
N GLU A 621 -8.31 43.55 -18.39
CA GLU A 621 -9.22 44.39 -19.14
C GLU A 621 -9.86 45.47 -18.25
N ALA A 622 -10.55 46.45 -18.87
CA ALA A 622 -11.37 47.40 -18.15
C ALA A 622 -12.72 46.78 -17.80
N CYS A 623 -13.08 46.78 -16.52
CA CYS A 623 -14.32 46.23 -16.03
C CYS A 623 -15.49 47.23 -16.10
N ALA A 624 -16.63 46.83 -16.64
CA ALA A 624 -17.84 47.67 -16.72
C ALA A 624 -18.44 48.00 -15.32
N GLU A 625 -18.10 47.21 -14.31
CA GLU A 625 -18.49 47.47 -12.91
C GLU A 625 -17.51 48.43 -12.21
N GLY A 626 -16.48 48.89 -12.89
CA GLY A 626 -15.38 49.71 -12.36
C GLY A 626 -14.14 48.92 -12.05
N GLY A 627 -12.97 49.56 -12.14
CA GLY A 627 -11.68 48.88 -11.97
C GLY A 627 -11.28 48.07 -13.20
N GLN A 628 -10.67 46.93 -12.97
CA GLN A 628 -10.18 46.01 -13.98
C GLN A 628 -10.70 44.59 -13.74
N ASP A 629 -10.68 43.76 -14.74
CA ASP A 629 -11.01 42.33 -14.66
C ASP A 629 -9.99 41.52 -15.48
N MET A 630 -10.06 40.21 -15.39
CA MET A 630 -9.27 39.27 -16.17
C MET A 630 -10.12 38.65 -17.28
N GLY A 631 -9.72 38.90 -18.51
CA GLY A 631 -10.32 38.34 -19.71
C GLY A 631 -9.38 37.43 -20.50
N TYR A 632 -9.84 36.99 -21.68
CA TYR A 632 -9.13 36.06 -22.58
C TYR A 632 -8.71 34.77 -21.84
N ILE A 633 -9.61 34.28 -20.99
CA ILE A 633 -9.36 33.09 -20.17
C ILE A 633 -9.57 31.83 -21.00
N ASP A 634 -8.50 31.11 -21.25
CA ASP A 634 -8.46 29.81 -21.92
C ASP A 634 -8.31 28.65 -20.97
N GLN A 635 -8.52 27.43 -21.46
CA GLN A 635 -8.29 26.21 -20.66
C GLN A 635 -6.81 26.13 -20.26
N GLY A 636 -6.57 25.97 -18.97
CA GLY A 636 -5.22 25.87 -18.41
C GLY A 636 -4.70 27.14 -17.76
N ASP A 637 -5.39 28.27 -17.93
CA ASP A 637 -5.03 29.53 -17.31
C ASP A 637 -5.33 29.52 -15.81
N TYR A 638 -4.52 30.24 -15.02
CA TYR A 638 -4.71 30.29 -13.57
C TYR A 638 -4.22 31.58 -12.93
N LEU A 639 -4.82 31.90 -11.79
CA LEU A 639 -4.40 32.98 -10.88
C LEU A 639 -4.05 32.40 -9.50
N VAL A 640 -3.08 33.00 -8.82
CA VAL A 640 -2.75 32.66 -7.44
C VAL A 640 -2.61 33.92 -6.59
N TRP A 641 -3.28 33.95 -5.42
CA TRP A 641 -3.09 34.91 -4.36
C TRP A 641 -2.34 34.28 -3.21
N ASN A 642 -1.19 34.84 -2.86
CA ASN A 642 -0.38 34.37 -1.76
C ASN A 642 -0.93 34.86 -0.42
N THR A 643 -0.63 34.11 0.67
CA THR A 643 -0.90 34.54 2.06
C THR A 643 -2.37 34.80 2.39
N LEU A 644 -3.31 34.07 1.80
CA LEU A 644 -4.69 34.06 2.25
C LEU A 644 -4.76 33.42 3.63
N THR A 645 -5.13 34.19 4.66
CA THR A 645 -5.31 33.66 6.02
C THR A 645 -6.78 33.35 6.27
N ILE A 646 -7.05 32.06 6.53
CA ILE A 646 -8.35 31.56 7.00
C ILE A 646 -8.30 31.53 8.53
N PRO A 647 -9.10 32.35 9.23
CA PRO A 647 -8.91 32.55 10.68
C PRO A 647 -9.46 31.37 11.52
N VAL A 648 -10.44 30.66 11.04
CA VAL A 648 -11.13 29.61 11.81
C VAL A 648 -11.54 28.48 10.87
N THR A 649 -11.32 27.25 11.26
CA THR A 649 -11.81 26.06 10.54
C THR A 649 -13.34 26.09 10.44
N GLY A 650 -13.88 25.83 9.25
CA GLY A 650 -15.34 25.77 9.06
C GLY A 650 -15.77 25.79 7.60
N GLN A 651 -17.06 25.99 7.39
CA GLN A 651 -17.64 26.14 6.05
C GLN A 651 -17.46 27.57 5.57
N TYR A 652 -17.05 27.72 4.32
CA TYR A 652 -16.85 28.99 3.65
C TYR A 652 -17.58 28.99 2.31
N LEU A 653 -18.14 30.15 1.96
CA LEU A 653 -18.71 30.41 0.65
C LEU A 653 -17.63 31.05 -0.22
N LEU A 654 -17.31 30.39 -1.31
CA LEU A 654 -16.50 30.96 -2.41
C LEU A 654 -17.46 31.51 -3.44
N GLU A 655 -17.34 32.80 -3.75
CA GLU A 655 -18.12 33.51 -4.77
C GLU A 655 -17.18 34.00 -5.84
N TYR A 656 -17.54 33.79 -7.09
CA TYR A 656 -16.78 34.23 -8.27
C TYR A 656 -17.64 35.23 -9.07
N ARG A 657 -17.14 36.43 -9.29
CA ARG A 657 -17.79 37.43 -10.13
C ARG A 657 -17.33 37.26 -11.56
N VAL A 658 -18.20 36.77 -12.41
CA VAL A 658 -17.86 36.28 -13.76
C VAL A 658 -18.78 36.84 -14.82
N ALA A 659 -18.27 36.94 -16.05
CA ALA A 659 -19.04 37.31 -17.23
C ALA A 659 -18.66 36.39 -18.41
N SER A 660 -19.59 36.07 -19.29
CA SER A 660 -19.30 35.27 -20.49
C SER A 660 -20.15 35.70 -21.69
N GLY A 661 -19.49 36.14 -22.72
CA GLY A 661 -20.09 36.33 -24.05
C GLY A 661 -20.23 35.04 -24.85
N ALA A 662 -19.72 33.94 -24.36
CA ALA A 662 -19.80 32.60 -24.90
C ALA A 662 -20.78 31.71 -24.10
N SER A 663 -20.63 30.39 -24.16
CA SER A 663 -21.47 29.43 -23.46
C SER A 663 -21.13 29.28 -21.98
N GLY A 664 -20.19 30.06 -21.43
CA GLY A 664 -19.65 29.91 -20.08
C GLY A 664 -18.44 28.96 -20.06
N GLY A 665 -18.03 28.59 -18.84
CA GLY A 665 -16.85 27.75 -18.63
C GLY A 665 -16.93 27.03 -17.29
N THR A 666 -15.78 26.53 -16.82
CA THR A 666 -15.64 25.87 -15.53
C THR A 666 -14.38 26.33 -14.81
N ILE A 667 -14.54 26.83 -13.61
CA ILE A 667 -13.44 27.24 -12.72
C ILE A 667 -13.25 26.20 -11.61
N SER A 668 -12.04 25.83 -11.31
CA SER A 668 -11.69 25.10 -10.09
C SER A 668 -10.90 25.97 -9.13
N ALA A 669 -11.02 25.67 -7.85
CA ALA A 669 -10.26 26.34 -6.81
C ALA A 669 -9.42 25.34 -6.02
N ASP A 670 -8.27 25.79 -5.56
CA ASP A 670 -7.35 24.97 -4.76
C ASP A 670 -6.55 25.81 -3.76
N LEU A 671 -5.86 25.11 -2.83
CA LEU A 671 -4.88 25.71 -1.95
C LEU A 671 -3.51 25.06 -2.17
N ASN A 672 -2.46 25.88 -2.06
CA ASN A 672 -1.06 25.46 -2.12
C ASN A 672 -0.71 24.67 -3.39
N ALA A 673 -1.03 25.27 -4.54
CA ALA A 673 -0.73 24.74 -5.87
C ALA A 673 -1.30 23.32 -6.11
N GLY A 674 -2.59 23.16 -5.84
CA GLY A 674 -3.31 21.91 -6.08
C GLY A 674 -3.20 20.86 -4.98
N SER A 675 -2.43 21.08 -3.91
CA SER A 675 -2.30 20.14 -2.79
C SER A 675 -3.61 19.90 -2.05
N ILE A 676 -4.51 20.89 -2.04
CA ILE A 676 -5.86 20.79 -1.47
C ILE A 676 -6.86 21.29 -2.51
N GLN A 677 -7.62 20.37 -3.09
CA GLN A 677 -8.66 20.70 -4.06
C GLN A 677 -9.95 21.15 -3.33
N LEU A 678 -10.50 22.29 -3.76
CA LEU A 678 -11.72 22.85 -3.18
C LEU A 678 -12.97 22.59 -4.04
N GLY A 679 -12.79 21.97 -5.21
CA GLY A 679 -13.86 21.64 -6.14
C GLY A 679 -13.95 22.57 -7.33
N THR A 680 -15.03 22.40 -8.11
CA THR A 680 -15.27 23.13 -9.38
C THR A 680 -16.61 23.84 -9.35
N THR A 681 -16.69 24.98 -10.05
CA THR A 681 -17.92 25.76 -10.22
C THR A 681 -18.16 25.99 -11.71
N SER A 682 -19.36 25.69 -12.20
CA SER A 682 -19.77 26.00 -13.57
C SER A 682 -20.11 27.48 -13.69
N ILE A 683 -19.62 28.10 -14.76
CA ILE A 683 -19.90 29.48 -15.13
C ILE A 683 -20.90 29.46 -16.29
N PRO A 684 -22.08 30.11 -16.17
CA PRO A 684 -23.05 30.17 -17.26
C PRO A 684 -22.66 31.22 -18.31
N GLY A 685 -23.17 31.09 -19.49
CA GLY A 685 -23.19 32.20 -20.45
C GLY A 685 -24.06 33.34 -19.92
N THR A 686 -23.53 34.57 -19.88
CA THR A 686 -24.22 35.75 -19.36
C THR A 686 -24.70 36.70 -20.44
N GLY A 687 -24.43 36.39 -21.70
CA GLY A 687 -24.83 37.18 -22.87
C GLY A 687 -23.89 38.33 -23.25
N GLY A 688 -22.77 38.48 -22.56
CA GLY A 688 -21.76 39.49 -22.87
C GLY A 688 -20.52 39.37 -21.97
N TRP A 689 -19.35 39.75 -22.48
CA TRP A 689 -18.06 39.69 -21.81
C TRP A 689 -17.95 40.63 -20.59
N GLN A 690 -18.87 41.62 -20.51
CA GLN A 690 -18.98 42.57 -19.41
C GLN A 690 -20.40 42.56 -18.78
N THR A 691 -21.15 41.44 -18.97
CA THR A 691 -22.43 41.21 -18.33
C THR A 691 -22.20 40.27 -17.17
N TRP A 692 -22.13 40.83 -15.97
CA TRP A 692 -21.62 40.16 -14.79
C TRP A 692 -22.70 39.37 -14.00
N THR A 693 -22.34 38.20 -13.53
CA THR A 693 -23.09 37.40 -12.56
C THR A 693 -22.19 36.89 -11.46
N THR A 694 -22.75 36.46 -10.35
CA THR A 694 -21.97 35.78 -9.30
C THR A 694 -22.37 34.33 -9.23
N VAL A 695 -21.40 33.42 -9.33
CA VAL A 695 -21.56 31.99 -9.07
C VAL A 695 -20.83 31.63 -7.79
N SER A 696 -21.26 30.57 -7.11
CA SER A 696 -20.67 30.23 -5.81
C SER A 696 -20.65 28.74 -5.52
N GLN A 697 -19.77 28.35 -4.61
CA GLN A 697 -19.72 27.02 -4.00
C GLN A 697 -19.40 27.12 -2.52
N THR A 698 -19.85 26.15 -1.72
CA THR A 698 -19.49 26.04 -0.31
C THR A 698 -18.38 25.01 -0.14
N VAL A 699 -17.32 25.38 0.58
CA VAL A 699 -16.14 24.55 0.82
C VAL A 699 -15.80 24.49 2.31
N SER A 700 -15.17 23.41 2.74
CA SER A 700 -14.59 23.31 4.08
C SER A 700 -13.16 23.82 4.04
N LEU A 701 -12.83 24.84 4.85
CA LEU A 701 -11.47 25.34 4.98
C LEU A 701 -10.98 25.20 6.42
N ASN A 702 -9.74 24.82 6.58
CA ASN A 702 -9.08 24.83 7.89
C ASN A 702 -8.49 26.21 8.20
N ALA A 703 -8.38 26.54 9.47
CA ALA A 703 -7.61 27.70 9.91
C ALA A 703 -6.15 27.54 9.45
N GLY A 704 -5.58 28.60 8.89
CA GLY A 704 -4.22 28.57 8.36
C GLY A 704 -3.97 29.67 7.33
N THR A 705 -2.73 29.77 6.85
CA THR A 705 -2.36 30.69 5.77
C THR A 705 -1.98 29.86 4.55
N TYR A 706 -2.58 30.18 3.41
CA TYR A 706 -2.52 29.41 2.19
C TYR A 706 -2.19 30.30 0.98
N ASN A 707 -1.62 29.70 -0.05
CA ASN A 707 -1.69 30.24 -1.40
C ASN A 707 -3.00 29.75 -2.02
N PHE A 708 -3.90 30.66 -2.36
CA PHE A 708 -5.19 30.34 -2.95
C PHE A 708 -5.10 30.45 -4.46
N GLY A 709 -5.46 29.39 -5.16
CA GLY A 709 -5.46 29.30 -6.61
C GLY A 709 -6.85 29.15 -7.22
N VAL A 710 -7.04 29.75 -8.39
CA VAL A 710 -8.15 29.43 -9.29
C VAL A 710 -7.59 29.04 -10.65
N TYR A 711 -8.18 28.02 -11.26
CA TYR A 711 -7.73 27.43 -12.51
C TYR A 711 -8.91 27.25 -13.48
N ALA A 712 -8.72 27.64 -14.73
CA ALA A 712 -9.71 27.46 -15.77
C ALA A 712 -9.68 26.02 -16.30
N GLN A 713 -10.59 25.18 -15.84
CA GLN A 713 -10.81 23.83 -16.39
C GLN A 713 -11.31 23.90 -17.84
N THR A 714 -12.16 24.87 -18.13
CA THR A 714 -12.53 25.32 -19.48
C THR A 714 -12.62 26.82 -19.43
N GLY A 715 -12.08 27.50 -20.46
CA GLY A 715 -12.14 28.95 -20.61
C GLY A 715 -13.47 29.46 -21.16
N GLY A 716 -13.49 30.69 -21.64
CA GLY A 716 -14.66 31.34 -22.26
C GLY A 716 -15.46 32.20 -21.27
N TYR A 717 -14.81 32.77 -20.28
CA TYR A 717 -15.39 33.72 -19.34
C TYR A 717 -14.37 34.77 -18.91
N ASN A 718 -14.84 35.88 -18.34
CA ASN A 718 -14.05 36.88 -17.65
C ASN A 718 -14.26 36.74 -16.13
N LEU A 719 -13.25 37.07 -15.33
CA LEU A 719 -13.26 37.01 -13.87
C LEU A 719 -12.89 38.40 -13.29
N ASN A 720 -13.80 38.98 -12.51
CA ASN A 720 -13.58 40.26 -11.82
C ASN A 720 -12.92 40.02 -10.45
N TRP A 721 -13.58 39.27 -9.59
CA TRP A 721 -13.05 38.97 -8.24
C TRP A 721 -13.52 37.62 -7.72
N VAL A 722 -12.79 37.14 -6.72
CA VAL A 722 -13.19 35.99 -5.89
C VAL A 722 -13.41 36.49 -4.46
N ARG A 723 -14.54 36.14 -3.85
CA ARG A 723 -14.82 36.46 -2.46
C ARG A 723 -14.94 35.18 -1.65
N ILE A 724 -14.23 35.14 -0.53
CA ILE A 724 -14.23 34.04 0.41
C ILE A 724 -14.85 34.57 1.69
N SER A 725 -16.01 34.07 2.07
CA SER A 725 -16.69 34.47 3.29
C SER A 725 -17.07 33.26 4.12
N ARG A 726 -17.07 33.42 5.45
CA ARG A 726 -17.55 32.36 6.31
C ARG A 726 -19.04 32.15 6.07
N ALA A 727 -19.46 30.89 5.83
CA ALA A 727 -20.86 30.54 5.69
C ALA A 727 -21.56 30.76 7.05
N GLY A 728 -22.39 31.82 7.16
CA GLY A 728 -23.16 32.11 8.37
C GLY A 728 -24.32 31.14 8.52
N ALA A 729 -24.83 30.99 9.73
CA ALA A 729 -26.03 30.18 10.01
C ALA A 729 -27.26 30.66 9.19
N ALA A 730 -27.29 31.90 8.74
CA ALA A 730 -28.32 32.45 7.86
C ALA A 730 -28.19 32.02 6.39
N SER A 731 -26.96 31.65 5.92
CA SER A 731 -26.76 31.04 4.57
C SER A 731 -27.27 29.60 4.48
N LEU A 732 -27.44 28.93 5.60
CA LEU A 732 -28.09 27.61 5.68
C LEU A 732 -29.62 27.68 5.67
N VAL A 733 -30.23 28.91 5.78
CA VAL A 733 -31.67 29.12 5.84
C VAL A 733 -32.25 29.79 4.59
N ALA A 734 -31.43 30.21 3.63
CA ALA A 734 -31.90 30.83 2.37
C ALA A 734 -32.38 29.83 1.33
N SER A 735 -32.82 28.63 1.73
CA SER A 735 -33.66 27.73 0.96
C SER A 735 -34.76 27.10 1.81
N ALA A 736 -35.47 27.90 2.59
CA ALA A 736 -36.74 27.50 3.18
C ALA A 736 -37.85 27.86 2.17
N ALA A 737 -38.15 26.96 1.28
CA ALA A 737 -39.50 26.80 0.72
C ALA A 737 -40.35 26.07 1.75
N PRO A 738 -41.66 26.13 1.66
CA PRO A 738 -42.60 26.08 2.77
C PRO A 738 -42.61 24.74 3.51
N GLU A 739 -42.97 24.87 4.79
CA GLU A 739 -43.25 23.86 5.80
C GLU A 739 -43.61 22.47 5.26
N GLN A 740 -42.71 21.50 5.43
CA GLN A 740 -42.90 20.10 5.07
C GLN A 740 -43.22 19.27 6.32
N PRO A 741 -44.24 18.39 6.28
CA PRO A 741 -44.56 17.52 7.39
C PRO A 741 -43.38 16.58 7.73
N ALA A 742 -43.28 16.19 8.98
CA ALA A 742 -42.31 15.38 9.66
C ALA A 742 -41.58 14.35 8.79
N ALA A 743 -40.25 14.32 8.93
CA ALA A 743 -39.29 13.41 8.27
C ALA A 743 -39.79 11.96 8.33
N ALA A 744 -40.23 11.42 7.19
CA ALA A 744 -40.38 10.01 6.97
C ALA A 744 -39.00 9.46 6.62
N ASP A 745 -38.63 8.37 7.27
CA ASP A 745 -37.45 7.57 7.21
C ASP A 745 -36.86 7.42 5.79
N LEU A 746 -35.71 8.07 5.50
CA LEU A 746 -35.02 8.08 4.21
C LEU A 746 -33.99 6.94 4.06
N THR A 747 -34.07 5.88 4.87
CA THR A 747 -32.97 4.93 5.08
C THR A 747 -33.00 3.69 4.18
N ARG A 748 -33.92 3.52 3.23
CA ARG A 748 -33.99 2.27 2.48
C ARG A 748 -33.98 2.45 0.97
N LEU A 749 -32.76 2.45 0.39
CA LEU A 749 -32.52 2.17 -1.03
C LEU A 749 -32.03 0.71 -1.15
N GLU A 750 -32.70 -0.11 -1.91
CA GLU A 750 -32.30 -1.50 -2.18
C GLU A 750 -31.99 -1.67 -3.66
N LEU A 751 -30.95 -2.45 -3.95
CA LEU A 751 -30.53 -2.81 -5.30
C LEU A 751 -30.72 -4.30 -5.50
N TYR A 752 -31.45 -4.69 -6.55
CA TYR A 752 -31.79 -6.08 -6.81
C TYR A 752 -31.84 -6.34 -8.33
N PRO A 753 -31.41 -7.53 -8.81
CA PRO A 753 -30.59 -8.50 -8.09
C PRO A 753 -29.18 -7.97 -7.85
N ASN A 754 -28.50 -8.48 -6.85
CA ASN A 754 -27.10 -8.16 -6.59
C ASN A 754 -26.39 -9.44 -6.12
N PRO A 755 -25.55 -10.10 -6.94
CA PRO A 755 -25.05 -9.67 -8.25
C PRO A 755 -26.13 -9.54 -9.34
N VAL A 756 -25.88 -8.60 -10.28
CA VAL A 756 -26.81 -8.29 -11.39
C VAL A 756 -26.27 -8.82 -12.72
N ALA A 757 -27.16 -9.41 -13.56
CA ALA A 757 -26.78 -9.78 -14.93
C ALA A 757 -26.92 -8.60 -15.89
N ASP A 758 -28.12 -8.13 -16.19
CA ASP A 758 -28.35 -7.14 -17.23
C ASP A 758 -29.16 -5.92 -16.77
N ARG A 759 -30.04 -6.08 -15.78
CA ARG A 759 -30.91 -5.02 -15.28
C ARG A 759 -30.84 -4.93 -13.77
N LEU A 760 -30.45 -3.78 -13.28
CA LEU A 760 -30.40 -3.43 -11.87
C LEU A 760 -31.70 -2.69 -11.51
N GLU A 761 -32.51 -3.30 -10.66
CA GLU A 761 -33.70 -2.66 -10.08
C GLU A 761 -33.30 -1.86 -8.84
N VAL A 762 -33.77 -0.64 -8.79
CA VAL A 762 -33.53 0.30 -7.69
C VAL A 762 -34.83 0.47 -6.95
N HIS A 763 -34.96 -0.13 -5.76
CA HIS A 763 -36.12 -0.02 -4.90
C HIS A 763 -35.91 1.05 -3.85
N ALA A 764 -36.79 2.02 -3.81
CA ALA A 764 -36.81 3.08 -2.79
C ALA A 764 -38.23 3.21 -2.22
N THR A 765 -38.34 3.70 -1.01
CA THR A 765 -39.64 3.97 -0.36
C THR A 765 -40.39 5.15 -0.98
N HIS A 766 -39.85 5.78 -2.02
CA HIS A 766 -40.42 6.92 -2.73
C HIS A 766 -40.27 6.77 -4.25
N SER A 767 -41.00 7.59 -5.01
CA SER A 767 -40.93 7.59 -6.46
C SER A 767 -39.56 8.06 -6.95
N LEU A 768 -38.94 7.27 -7.85
CA LEU A 768 -37.70 7.57 -8.53
C LEU A 768 -37.91 8.28 -9.90
N ALA A 769 -39.10 8.76 -10.17
CA ALA A 769 -39.39 9.48 -11.40
C ALA A 769 -38.45 10.70 -11.54
N ASN A 770 -37.81 10.83 -12.70
CA ASN A 770 -36.80 11.86 -13.01
C ASN A 770 -35.51 11.82 -12.17
N SER A 771 -35.17 10.66 -11.57
CA SER A 771 -33.87 10.48 -10.92
C SER A 771 -32.78 10.33 -11.98
N GLN A 772 -31.59 10.89 -11.67
CA GLN A 772 -30.39 10.72 -12.47
C GLN A 772 -29.46 9.75 -11.78
N TYR A 773 -28.81 8.88 -12.56
CA TYR A 773 -27.83 7.97 -12.03
C TYR A 773 -26.45 8.13 -12.67
N ARG A 774 -25.42 7.77 -11.93
CA ARG A 774 -24.04 7.61 -12.37
C ARG A 774 -23.51 6.31 -11.79
N ILE A 775 -22.85 5.49 -12.60
CA ILE A 775 -22.19 4.27 -12.15
C ILE A 775 -20.69 4.49 -12.31
N LEU A 776 -19.98 4.27 -11.21
CA LEU A 776 -18.53 4.38 -11.17
C LEU A 776 -17.93 2.97 -10.97
N ASP A 777 -16.81 2.69 -11.61
CA ASP A 777 -16.03 1.48 -11.36
C ASP A 777 -15.23 1.59 -10.04
N ASN A 778 -14.47 0.55 -9.71
CA ASN A 778 -13.66 0.51 -8.48
C ASN A 778 -12.55 1.58 -8.43
N TRP A 779 -12.23 2.22 -9.56
CA TRP A 779 -11.27 3.31 -9.62
C TRP A 779 -11.92 4.70 -9.61
N GLY A 780 -13.24 4.75 -9.41
CA GLY A 780 -14.00 5.99 -9.42
C GLY A 780 -14.26 6.57 -10.81
N ARG A 781 -13.98 5.84 -11.90
CA ARG A 781 -14.25 6.30 -13.27
C ARG A 781 -15.71 6.10 -13.61
N LEU A 782 -16.31 7.10 -14.27
CA LEU A 782 -17.69 7.02 -14.75
C LEU A 782 -17.78 6.00 -15.89
N VAL A 783 -18.56 4.94 -15.72
CA VAL A 783 -18.76 3.87 -16.69
C VAL A 783 -20.19 3.86 -17.28
N ALA A 784 -21.16 4.44 -16.60
CA ALA A 784 -22.51 4.66 -17.12
C ALA A 784 -23.19 5.84 -16.41
N ALA A 785 -24.05 6.56 -17.12
CA ALA A 785 -24.89 7.60 -16.55
C ALA A 785 -26.19 7.72 -17.36
N GLY A 786 -27.26 8.19 -16.71
CA GLY A 786 -28.55 8.41 -17.37
C GLY A 786 -29.66 8.77 -16.38
N ALA A 787 -30.88 8.83 -16.89
CA ALA A 787 -32.08 8.95 -16.09
C ALA A 787 -32.67 7.57 -15.77
N THR A 788 -33.29 7.43 -14.61
CA THR A 788 -34.00 6.21 -14.21
C THR A 788 -35.27 6.53 -13.46
N SER A 789 -36.24 5.65 -13.59
CA SER A 789 -37.45 5.63 -12.77
C SER A 789 -37.51 4.40 -11.86
N GLY A 790 -36.39 3.65 -11.77
CA GLY A 790 -36.25 2.47 -10.93
C GLY A 790 -35.49 1.29 -11.55
N THR A 791 -35.28 1.30 -12.87
CA THR A 791 -34.52 0.22 -13.56
C THR A 791 -33.36 0.82 -14.32
N ILE A 792 -32.16 0.24 -14.18
CA ILE A 792 -30.93 0.65 -14.87
C ILE A 792 -30.41 -0.54 -15.68
N ASN A 793 -30.17 -0.33 -16.97
CA ASN A 793 -29.54 -1.33 -17.82
C ASN A 793 -28.02 -1.30 -17.59
N VAL A 794 -27.47 -2.44 -17.14
CA VAL A 794 -26.05 -2.63 -16.87
C VAL A 794 -25.44 -3.75 -17.72
N ALA A 795 -26.13 -4.20 -18.77
CA ALA A 795 -25.66 -5.30 -19.62
C ALA A 795 -24.29 -5.03 -20.28
N ALA A 796 -23.98 -3.76 -20.55
CA ALA A 796 -22.70 -3.35 -21.15
C ALA A 796 -21.53 -3.30 -20.15
N LEU A 797 -21.78 -3.41 -18.85
CA LEU A 797 -20.72 -3.42 -17.85
C LEU A 797 -20.07 -4.81 -17.80
N GLN A 798 -18.77 -4.86 -17.58
CA GLN A 798 -18.04 -6.10 -17.35
C GLN A 798 -18.29 -6.63 -15.93
N ALA A 799 -18.01 -7.92 -15.69
CA ALA A 799 -18.10 -8.48 -14.35
C ALA A 799 -17.16 -7.73 -13.39
N GLY A 800 -17.71 -7.28 -12.26
CA GLY A 800 -16.95 -6.47 -11.31
C GLY A 800 -17.83 -5.75 -10.28
N SER A 801 -17.20 -5.03 -9.38
CA SER A 801 -17.88 -4.22 -8.37
C SER A 801 -18.01 -2.76 -8.83
N TYR A 802 -19.18 -2.18 -8.64
CA TYR A 802 -19.53 -0.84 -9.08
C TYR A 802 -20.22 -0.05 -7.98
N THR A 803 -20.10 1.28 -8.04
CA THR A 803 -20.83 2.19 -7.15
C THR A 803 -21.88 2.96 -7.94
N LEU A 804 -23.14 2.81 -7.55
CA LEU A 804 -24.25 3.58 -8.07
C LEU A 804 -24.41 4.87 -7.23
N HIS A 805 -24.36 6.01 -7.90
CA HIS A 805 -24.78 7.29 -7.40
C HIS A 805 -26.13 7.63 -8.02
N LEU A 806 -27.15 7.81 -7.20
CA LEU A 806 -28.50 8.17 -7.63
C LEU A 806 -28.87 9.54 -7.05
N VAL A 807 -29.24 10.45 -7.90
CA VAL A 807 -29.69 11.80 -7.52
C VAL A 807 -31.17 11.92 -7.85
N THR A 808 -32.00 12.16 -6.83
CA THR A 808 -33.44 12.37 -6.98
C THR A 808 -33.76 13.84 -6.70
N ALA A 809 -34.44 14.51 -7.60
CA ALA A 809 -34.79 15.93 -7.47
C ALA A 809 -35.54 16.19 -6.15
N GLY A 810 -35.01 17.15 -5.36
CA GLY A 810 -35.57 17.54 -4.06
C GLY A 810 -35.34 16.58 -2.89
N ARG A 811 -34.53 15.49 -3.07
CA ARG A 811 -34.32 14.46 -2.05
C ARG A 811 -32.85 14.04 -1.83
N GLY A 812 -31.90 14.67 -2.51
CA GLY A 812 -30.47 14.44 -2.31
C GLY A 812 -29.87 13.32 -3.15
N GLN A 813 -28.67 12.90 -2.78
CA GLN A 813 -27.88 11.88 -3.45
C GLN A 813 -27.82 10.63 -2.59
N PHE A 814 -27.99 9.47 -3.25
CA PHE A 814 -27.83 8.13 -2.66
C PHE A 814 -26.64 7.43 -3.30
N VAL A 815 -25.87 6.72 -2.52
CA VAL A 815 -24.70 5.98 -2.98
C VAL A 815 -24.80 4.56 -2.48
N LYS A 816 -24.70 3.57 -3.38
CA LYS A 816 -24.74 2.15 -3.02
C LYS A 816 -23.91 1.30 -3.98
N ARG A 817 -23.23 0.29 -3.46
CA ARG A 817 -22.45 -0.66 -4.27
C ARG A 817 -23.28 -1.82 -4.77
N PHE A 818 -22.92 -2.33 -5.94
CA PHE A 818 -23.48 -3.57 -6.52
C PHE A 818 -22.41 -4.33 -7.29
N MET A 819 -22.66 -5.62 -7.50
CA MET A 819 -21.81 -6.53 -8.28
C MET A 819 -22.47 -6.82 -9.62
N LYS A 820 -21.69 -6.80 -10.69
CA LYS A 820 -22.05 -7.20 -12.03
C LYS A 820 -21.50 -8.59 -12.33
#